data_db96c653a1d37886e7e7c4b9c43d997e
#
_entry.id   db96c653a1d37886e7e7c4b9c43d997e
#
_cell.length_a   1.000
_cell.length_b   1.000
_cell.length_c   1.000
_cell.angle_alpha   90.00
_cell.angle_beta   90.00
_cell.angle_gamma   90.00
#
_symmetry.space_group_name_H-M   'P 1'
#
loop_
_entity.id
_entity.type
_entity.pdbx_description
1 polymer ?
#
loop_
_entity_poly.entity_id
_entity_poly.type
_entity_poly.pdbx_seq_one_letter_code
_entity_poly.pdbx_strand_id
1 'polypeptide(L)'
;MMHTGKVWVGGRRVLLVCPFVSGFVRLTAIAAAIFLALLPQVLSAQAQGFTIEQALGYPYPYGLTTAAHAARIAWVFNSRGSRNVWVADGPGFTGRQVTHYTGDDGMPIASLELTPNGSTVVYARGSETNAQGEVADPTSDVHQPEQQVWAADVSGGEPRLLGTMNCGFEGCEDIQISPDGRYALWSARHALWLAPITGAEPARQLAYIRGDNVQPQWSPDGKSIAFTSDRGAYSLIGIYRFDSRTLQYVDPSVFRDMLPHWSPDGSKLAFIRLTGGEGGFFSGRLQPWTIWVWDAASGTASQIWASTADANGSYPGDEWEGDAFQFAAGNRIVFASQADGWVHLYSIAAAGGAPMLLTPGAFSFQGGVTLTPDGKALLYASNQNDTDRRHIWRVDVDHPGPVALTHGESIEWTPVTAGTAVVCLGSTATTPALPYRVTPQGREPIAASAMPNDYPSAQLVTPQQVVFKSPDGLEIHGQLFVPRSHAQRSPALVFMHGGPPRQMMLGFHPMDAYNFMYAANEYLASRGFVVLSVNYRLSIMYGREFREPAQGGPRGASEYQDIVAAAKYLQALPYVDPQKIGLWGGSYGGYLTALGLARNSDIFKAGVDYAGVHDWSAFFGGGEAAAASDRAKIAYQSSPVASIDKWTSPVLLLQADDDRNVPFSQTVNLVPLLRAHHVPYELTVFPDEVHDSLLWRTWVRVFGATADFFERTLVKGEAIHTVPPEN
;
A
#
# COMPACT_ATOMS: atom_id res chain seq x y z
N MET A 1 11.89 -48.84 -39.95
CA MET A 1 11.28 -49.26 -41.20
C MET A 1 10.83 -48.00 -41.91
N MET A 2 11.65 -47.33 -42.80
CA MET A 2 11.73 -47.61 -44.27
C MET A 2 10.35 -47.56 -44.92
N HIS A 3 9.99 -46.63 -45.79
CA HIS A 3 10.51 -46.36 -47.14
C HIS A 3 9.98 -45.02 -47.65
N THR A 4 10.73 -44.05 -48.16
CA THR A 4 11.37 -43.86 -49.49
C THR A 4 10.45 -43.87 -50.72
N GLY A 5 10.66 -42.85 -51.56
CA GLY A 5 10.52 -42.86 -53.01
C GLY A 5 9.97 -41.52 -53.54
N LYS A 6 10.77 -40.53 -53.96
CA LYS A 6 11.44 -40.26 -55.24
C LYS A 6 10.46 -40.21 -56.47
N VAL A 7 10.37 -39.07 -57.10
CA VAL A 7 11.15 -38.33 -58.12
C VAL A 7 10.65 -38.56 -59.58
N TRP A 8 10.51 -37.47 -60.37
CA TRP A 8 11.00 -37.19 -61.75
C TRP A 8 10.04 -36.30 -62.55
N VAL A 9 10.32 -35.11 -63.04
CA VAL A 9 11.23 -34.56 -64.09
C VAL A 9 10.65 -34.64 -65.53
N GLY A 10 10.73 -33.50 -66.18
CA GLY A 10 10.68 -33.34 -67.65
C GLY A 10 9.69 -32.26 -68.09
N GLY A 11 9.98 -31.13 -68.61
CA GLY A 11 11.04 -30.67 -69.52
C GLY A 11 10.47 -30.44 -70.95
N ARG A 12 10.35 -29.18 -71.36
CA ARG A 12 10.78 -28.69 -72.68
C ARG A 12 10.41 -27.24 -72.94
N ARG A 13 11.35 -26.55 -73.56
CA ARG A 13 11.32 -25.18 -74.12
C ARG A 13 10.43 -25.10 -75.33
N VAL A 14 10.00 -23.89 -75.76
CA VAL A 14 10.24 -23.24 -77.05
C VAL A 14 9.50 -21.92 -77.22
N LEU A 15 10.23 -20.87 -77.46
CA LEU A 15 10.25 -19.74 -78.39
C LEU A 15 9.15 -18.65 -78.37
N LEU A 16 9.69 -17.44 -78.32
CA LEU A 16 9.32 -16.11 -78.74
C LEU A 16 8.34 -16.00 -79.93
N VAL A 17 7.42 -14.98 -79.76
CA VAL A 17 7.19 -13.91 -80.76
C VAL A 17 6.56 -12.68 -80.10
N CYS A 18 7.20 -11.52 -80.22
CA CYS A 18 6.59 -10.21 -80.05
C CYS A 18 5.68 -9.85 -81.24
N PRO A 19 4.65 -9.07 -81.11
CA PRO A 19 4.81 -7.69 -81.56
C PRO A 19 4.18 -6.60 -80.65
N PHE A 20 4.81 -5.46 -80.75
CA PHE A 20 4.47 -4.13 -80.33
C PHE A 20 3.06 -3.68 -80.72
N VAL A 21 2.53 -2.74 -79.94
CA VAL A 21 1.62 -1.59 -80.12
C VAL A 21 0.35 -1.61 -79.27
N SER A 22 0.24 -0.49 -78.61
CA SER A 22 -0.94 0.08 -77.88
C SER A 22 -0.91 -0.02 -76.34
N GLY A 23 -0.14 0.83 -75.75
CA GLY A 23 -0.09 0.96 -74.31
C GLY A 23 -0.02 2.39 -73.80
N PHE A 24 -1.02 3.23 -74.05
CA PHE A 24 -1.04 4.59 -73.45
C PHE A 24 -2.33 4.98 -72.72
N VAL A 25 -3.27 4.07 -72.56
CA VAL A 25 -4.58 4.40 -71.89
C VAL A 25 -4.81 3.58 -70.59
N ARG A 26 -3.89 2.67 -70.19
CA ARG A 26 -4.08 1.90 -68.95
C ARG A 26 -3.22 2.27 -67.74
N LEU A 27 -2.33 3.29 -67.87
CA LEU A 27 -1.51 3.71 -66.72
C LEU A 27 -2.18 4.76 -65.80
N THR A 28 -3.19 5.48 -66.24
CA THR A 28 -3.91 6.46 -65.42
C THR A 28 -4.99 5.87 -64.50
N ALA A 29 -5.52 4.72 -64.86
CA ALA A 29 -6.55 4.04 -64.04
C ALA A 29 -5.94 3.24 -62.84
N ILE A 30 -4.72 2.72 -62.98
CA ILE A 30 -4.01 2.00 -61.90
C ILE A 30 -3.45 2.95 -60.83
N ALA A 31 -3.02 4.14 -61.22
CA ALA A 31 -2.55 5.14 -60.24
C ALA A 31 -3.69 5.73 -59.39
N ALA A 32 -4.90 5.90 -59.96
CA ALA A 32 -6.06 6.33 -59.20
C ALA A 32 -6.63 5.24 -58.28
N ALA A 33 -6.53 3.96 -58.65
CA ALA A 33 -6.98 2.83 -57.81
C ALA A 33 -6.02 2.55 -56.65
N ILE A 34 -4.72 2.79 -56.81
CA ILE A 34 -3.75 2.70 -55.71
C ILE A 34 -3.86 3.89 -54.76
N PHE A 35 -4.20 5.08 -55.23
CA PHE A 35 -4.41 6.26 -54.34
C PHE A 35 -5.75 6.19 -53.57
N LEU A 36 -6.80 5.52 -54.11
CA LEU A 36 -8.04 5.31 -53.38
C LEU A 36 -8.00 4.08 -52.43
N ALA A 37 -7.06 3.13 -52.60
CA ALA A 37 -6.91 2.00 -51.71
C ALA A 37 -5.96 2.32 -50.49
N LEU A 38 -5.20 3.41 -50.55
CA LEU A 38 -4.32 3.86 -49.48
C LEU A 38 -4.96 4.93 -48.55
N LEU A 39 -6.09 5.52 -48.93
CA LEU A 39 -6.81 6.50 -48.11
C LEU A 39 -7.57 5.96 -46.90
N PRO A 40 -8.00 4.67 -46.80
CA PRO A 40 -8.60 4.17 -45.58
C PRO A 40 -7.56 3.63 -44.55
N GLN A 41 -6.29 3.45 -44.94
CA GLN A 41 -5.26 2.96 -44.00
C GLN A 41 -4.49 4.07 -43.27
N VAL A 42 -4.64 5.32 -43.66
CA VAL A 42 -4.00 6.46 -42.99
C VAL A 42 -4.94 7.11 -41.95
N LEU A 43 -6.21 6.73 -41.90
CA LEU A 43 -7.21 7.26 -40.97
C LEU A 43 -7.55 6.32 -39.79
N SER A 44 -6.86 5.21 -39.61
CA SER A 44 -7.01 4.31 -38.46
C SER A 44 -5.73 4.05 -37.67
N ALA A 45 -4.76 4.93 -37.76
CA ALA A 45 -3.80 5.10 -36.68
C ALA A 45 -4.46 6.00 -35.61
N GLN A 46 -5.58 5.55 -35.02
CA GLN A 46 -5.91 5.95 -33.67
C GLN A 46 -4.64 5.66 -32.88
N ALA A 47 -4.10 6.68 -32.24
CA ALA A 47 -2.98 6.50 -31.33
C ALA A 47 -3.31 5.31 -30.42
N GLN A 48 -2.66 4.17 -30.67
CA GLN A 48 -2.79 3.04 -29.75
C GLN A 48 -2.35 3.57 -28.41
N GLY A 49 -3.28 3.63 -27.43
CA GLY A 49 -2.96 3.92 -26.06
C GLY A 49 -1.91 2.92 -25.56
N PHE A 50 -1.26 3.21 -24.46
CA PHE A 50 -0.33 2.28 -23.82
C PHE A 50 -1.07 1.03 -23.31
N THR A 51 -0.34 -0.08 -23.14
CA THR A 51 -0.88 -1.31 -22.56
C THR A 51 -0.84 -1.27 -21.03
N ILE A 52 -1.60 -2.17 -20.37
CA ILE A 52 -1.57 -2.27 -18.92
C ILE A 52 -0.18 -2.71 -18.41
N GLU A 53 0.53 -3.56 -19.14
CA GLU A 53 1.90 -3.97 -18.80
C GLU A 53 2.88 -2.78 -18.88
N GLN A 54 2.66 -1.84 -19.81
CA GLN A 54 3.43 -0.61 -19.86
C GLN A 54 3.09 0.31 -18.71
N ALA A 55 1.80 0.44 -18.37
CA ALA A 55 1.34 1.26 -17.25
C ALA A 55 1.90 0.80 -15.90
N LEU A 56 2.05 -0.51 -15.70
CA LEU A 56 2.60 -1.15 -14.50
C LEU A 56 4.09 -1.51 -14.62
N GLY A 57 4.76 -1.11 -15.71
CA GLY A 57 6.10 -1.57 -16.05
C GLY A 57 7.25 -0.86 -15.32
N TYR A 58 6.97 0.12 -14.48
CA TYR A 58 7.98 0.90 -13.73
C TYR A 58 8.50 0.15 -12.50
N PRO A 59 9.72 0.45 -12.02
CA PRO A 59 10.23 -0.04 -10.75
C PRO A 59 9.56 0.72 -9.60
N TYR A 60 8.88 0.02 -8.69
CA TYR A 60 8.29 0.63 -7.49
C TYR A 60 9.27 0.57 -6.32
N PRO A 61 9.68 1.71 -5.72
CA PRO A 61 10.61 1.76 -4.60
C PRO A 61 9.89 1.67 -3.26
N TYR A 62 10.45 0.93 -2.31
CA TYR A 62 9.98 0.87 -0.92
C TYR A 62 11.12 0.51 0.04
N GLY A 63 10.87 0.54 1.36
CA GLY A 63 11.85 0.15 2.37
C GLY A 63 13.10 1.05 2.38
N LEU A 64 12.94 2.38 2.17
CA LEU A 64 14.07 3.30 2.20
C LEU A 64 14.65 3.41 3.61
N THR A 65 15.94 3.05 3.76
CA THR A 65 16.69 3.11 5.01
C THR A 65 18.08 3.74 4.81
N THR A 66 18.78 4.02 5.91
CA THR A 66 20.09 4.71 5.90
C THR A 66 21.06 4.10 6.90
N ALA A 67 22.36 4.20 6.61
CA ALA A 67 23.41 3.82 7.56
C ALA A 67 23.66 4.93 8.58
N ALA A 68 23.75 4.55 9.88
CA ALA A 68 23.96 5.52 10.97
C ALA A 68 25.30 6.29 10.88
N HIS A 69 26.37 5.66 10.35
CA HIS A 69 27.73 6.20 10.34
C HIS A 69 28.32 6.33 8.92
N ALA A 70 27.49 6.22 7.88
CA ALA A 70 27.92 6.44 6.50
C ALA A 70 26.83 7.20 5.72
N ALA A 71 27.24 8.01 4.76
CA ALA A 71 26.31 8.69 3.86
C ALA A 71 25.80 7.69 2.78
N ARG A 72 25.11 6.65 3.22
CA ARG A 72 24.58 5.57 2.38
C ARG A 72 23.13 5.32 2.67
N ILE A 73 22.35 5.12 1.61
CA ILE A 73 20.95 4.68 1.66
C ILE A 73 20.82 3.31 1.01
N ALA A 74 19.77 2.58 1.40
CA ALA A 74 19.31 1.38 0.72
C ALA A 74 17.79 1.44 0.51
N TRP A 75 17.29 0.77 -0.52
CA TRP A 75 15.87 0.60 -0.79
C TRP A 75 15.65 -0.66 -1.61
N VAL A 76 14.40 -1.09 -1.73
CA VAL A 76 14.00 -2.17 -2.62
C VAL A 76 13.34 -1.56 -3.86
N PHE A 77 13.66 -2.08 -5.06
CA PHE A 77 12.80 -1.93 -6.23
C PHE A 77 12.04 -3.22 -6.51
N ASN A 78 10.73 -3.11 -6.66
CA ASN A 78 9.90 -4.13 -7.30
C ASN A 78 9.75 -3.77 -8.79
N SER A 79 10.44 -4.50 -9.65
CA SER A 79 10.42 -4.31 -11.10
C SER A 79 9.72 -5.50 -11.76
N ARG A 80 8.43 -5.35 -12.08
CA ARG A 80 7.60 -6.40 -12.69
C ARG A 80 7.67 -7.72 -11.89
N GLY A 81 7.56 -7.63 -10.55
CA GLY A 81 7.62 -8.76 -9.63
C GLY A 81 9.03 -9.19 -9.19
N SER A 82 10.07 -8.79 -9.90
CA SER A 82 11.45 -9.02 -9.46
C SER A 82 11.85 -7.97 -8.41
N ARG A 83 12.08 -8.40 -7.18
CA ARG A 83 12.35 -7.53 -6.03
C ARG A 83 13.83 -7.59 -5.66
N ASN A 84 14.51 -6.43 -5.70
CA ASN A 84 15.95 -6.36 -5.45
C ASN A 84 16.33 -5.16 -4.59
N VAL A 85 17.34 -5.36 -3.74
CA VAL A 85 17.95 -4.33 -2.93
C VAL A 85 18.88 -3.47 -3.78
N TRP A 86 18.75 -2.16 -3.63
CA TRP A 86 19.57 -1.13 -4.23
C TRP A 86 20.20 -0.26 -3.16
N VAL A 87 21.34 0.35 -3.47
CA VAL A 87 22.03 1.29 -2.60
C VAL A 87 22.54 2.50 -3.37
N ALA A 88 22.75 3.60 -2.67
CA ALA A 88 23.44 4.77 -3.20
C ALA A 88 24.32 5.42 -2.12
N ASP A 89 25.47 5.92 -2.56
CA ASP A 89 26.47 6.54 -1.69
C ASP A 89 26.52 8.06 -1.90
N GLY A 90 26.50 8.80 -0.81
CA GLY A 90 26.75 10.22 -0.84
C GLY A 90 28.23 10.58 -1.14
N PRO A 91 28.51 11.81 -1.65
CA PRO A 91 27.53 12.89 -1.87
C PRO A 91 26.77 12.79 -3.20
N GLY A 92 27.17 11.91 -4.13
CA GLY A 92 26.64 11.83 -5.49
C GLY A 92 25.32 11.05 -5.59
N PHE A 93 25.06 10.11 -4.71
CA PHE A 93 23.86 9.26 -4.67
C PHE A 93 23.49 8.63 -6.02
N THR A 94 24.43 7.90 -6.64
CA THR A 94 24.13 7.10 -7.82
C THR A 94 23.63 5.72 -7.41
N GLY A 95 22.41 5.38 -7.81
CA GLY A 95 21.78 4.10 -7.49
C GLY A 95 22.46 2.91 -8.18
N ARG A 96 22.71 1.84 -7.44
CA ARG A 96 23.21 0.56 -7.95
C ARG A 96 22.53 -0.63 -7.26
N GLN A 97 22.32 -1.68 -8.00
CA GLN A 97 21.71 -2.92 -7.51
C GLN A 97 22.72 -3.75 -6.71
N VAL A 98 22.27 -4.36 -5.61
CA VAL A 98 23.07 -5.21 -4.71
C VAL A 98 22.69 -6.67 -4.84
N THR A 99 21.40 -6.99 -4.85
CA THR A 99 20.89 -8.36 -5.04
C THR A 99 20.43 -8.57 -6.46
N HIS A 100 20.36 -9.85 -6.92
CA HIS A 100 20.07 -10.17 -8.32
C HIS A 100 18.99 -11.26 -8.44
N TYR A 101 17.92 -11.14 -7.64
CA TYR A 101 16.75 -12.00 -7.80
C TYR A 101 16.07 -11.76 -9.14
N THR A 102 15.64 -12.82 -9.77
CA THR A 102 15.00 -12.78 -11.10
C THR A 102 13.62 -13.42 -11.04
N GLY A 103 12.72 -12.92 -11.89
CA GLY A 103 11.36 -13.45 -11.99
C GLY A 103 10.36 -12.80 -11.06
N ASP A 104 9.10 -13.08 -11.34
CA ASP A 104 7.93 -12.69 -10.56
C ASP A 104 7.54 -13.89 -9.69
N ASP A 105 8.20 -14.01 -8.54
CA ASP A 105 8.14 -15.18 -7.64
C ASP A 105 7.22 -14.99 -6.44
N GLY A 106 6.62 -13.80 -6.30
CA GLY A 106 5.71 -13.51 -5.20
C GLY A 106 6.39 -13.34 -3.83
N MET A 107 7.73 -13.31 -3.77
CA MET A 107 8.46 -13.21 -2.50
C MET A 107 8.90 -11.77 -2.22
N PRO A 108 8.17 -11.00 -1.38
CA PRO A 108 8.58 -9.65 -1.02
C PRO A 108 9.89 -9.63 -0.24
N ILE A 109 10.61 -8.52 -0.34
CA ILE A 109 11.69 -8.16 0.56
C ILE A 109 11.11 -7.16 1.55
N ALA A 110 11.20 -7.46 2.84
CA ALA A 110 10.70 -6.62 3.91
C ALA A 110 11.80 -6.30 4.91
N SER A 111 11.55 -5.37 5.83
CA SER A 111 12.43 -5.09 6.97
C SER A 111 13.90 -4.90 6.57
N LEU A 112 14.14 -4.02 5.58
CA LEU A 112 15.47 -3.73 5.06
C LEU A 112 16.24 -2.79 5.99
N GLU A 113 17.40 -3.25 6.49
CA GLU A 113 18.26 -2.47 7.38
C GLU A 113 19.72 -2.45 6.91
N LEU A 114 20.39 -1.31 7.10
CA LEU A 114 21.84 -1.17 6.90
C LEU A 114 22.61 -1.33 8.21
N THR A 115 23.74 -2.03 8.18
CA THR A 115 24.69 -1.98 9.29
C THR A 115 25.12 -0.53 9.54
N PRO A 116 25.48 -0.13 10.77
CA PRO A 116 25.84 1.26 11.08
C PRO A 116 26.92 1.86 10.18
N ASN A 117 27.90 1.05 9.76
CA ASN A 117 28.96 1.47 8.84
C ASN A 117 28.54 1.40 7.36
N GLY A 118 27.33 0.92 7.08
CA GLY A 118 26.77 0.80 5.72
C GLY A 118 27.40 -0.30 4.87
N SER A 119 28.18 -1.23 5.41
CA SER A 119 28.86 -2.26 4.60
C SER A 119 27.99 -3.42 4.18
N THR A 120 26.89 -3.67 4.89
CA THR A 120 26.01 -4.82 4.68
C THR A 120 24.56 -4.39 4.83
N VAL A 121 23.68 -4.89 3.97
CA VAL A 121 22.22 -4.84 4.15
C VAL A 121 21.73 -6.14 4.74
N VAL A 122 20.79 -6.07 5.68
CA VAL A 122 20.08 -7.21 6.23
C VAL A 122 18.61 -7.03 5.91
N TYR A 123 17.93 -8.08 5.49
CA TYR A 123 16.54 -8.01 5.06
C TYR A 123 15.81 -9.35 5.27
N ALA A 124 14.50 -9.28 5.44
CA ALA A 124 13.63 -10.43 5.37
C ALA A 124 13.17 -10.67 3.94
N ARG A 125 13.01 -11.95 3.54
CA ARG A 125 12.43 -12.33 2.25
C ARG A 125 11.43 -13.45 2.44
N GLY A 126 10.21 -13.23 1.98
CA GLY A 126 9.08 -14.14 2.13
C GLY A 126 7.79 -13.38 2.39
N SER A 127 6.66 -14.00 2.08
CA SER A 127 5.34 -13.43 2.27
C SER A 127 4.77 -13.75 3.66
N GLU A 128 3.56 -13.27 3.93
CA GLU A 128 2.79 -13.54 5.15
C GLU A 128 2.47 -15.02 5.36
N THR A 129 2.21 -15.42 6.61
CA THR A 129 1.74 -16.77 6.95
C THR A 129 0.27 -16.76 7.33
N ASN A 130 -0.44 -17.87 7.02
CA ASN A 130 -1.78 -18.12 7.53
C ASN A 130 -1.75 -18.62 8.98
N ALA A 131 -2.93 -18.87 9.57
CA ALA A 131 -3.06 -19.36 10.94
C ALA A 131 -2.42 -20.76 11.16
N GLN A 132 -2.17 -21.52 10.09
CA GLN A 132 -1.48 -22.81 10.12
C GLN A 132 0.04 -22.65 10.00
N GLY A 133 0.53 -21.45 9.73
CA GLY A 133 1.95 -21.14 9.54
C GLY A 133 2.46 -21.45 8.14
N GLU A 134 1.56 -21.59 7.17
CA GLU A 134 1.91 -21.77 5.75
C GLU A 134 2.17 -20.41 5.11
N VAL A 135 3.29 -20.27 4.42
CA VAL A 135 3.65 -19.07 3.64
C VAL A 135 2.85 -19.07 2.35
N ALA A 136 2.37 -17.93 1.92
CA ALA A 136 1.66 -17.79 0.64
C ALA A 136 2.58 -18.17 -0.53
N ASP A 137 2.06 -18.98 -1.45
CA ASP A 137 2.79 -19.49 -2.62
C ASP A 137 1.99 -19.34 -3.92
N PRO A 138 1.85 -18.13 -4.46
CA PRO A 138 1.06 -17.89 -5.66
C PRO A 138 1.73 -18.44 -6.93
N THR A 139 2.92 -19.03 -6.82
CA THR A 139 3.59 -19.74 -7.93
C THR A 139 3.24 -21.22 -7.96
N SER A 140 2.63 -21.74 -6.89
CA SER A 140 2.32 -23.16 -6.72
C SER A 140 3.57 -24.04 -6.89
N ASP A 141 4.73 -23.61 -6.33
CA ASP A 141 5.95 -24.40 -6.37
C ASP A 141 5.79 -25.69 -5.53
N VAL A 142 6.44 -26.75 -5.94
CA VAL A 142 6.42 -28.03 -5.19
C VAL A 142 7.11 -27.94 -3.82
N HIS A 143 7.93 -26.92 -3.63
CA HIS A 143 8.58 -26.61 -2.36
C HIS A 143 7.91 -25.39 -1.76
N GLN A 144 7.27 -25.59 -0.61
CA GLN A 144 6.67 -24.48 0.11
C GLN A 144 7.73 -23.41 0.41
N PRO A 145 7.48 -22.13 0.09
CA PRO A 145 8.42 -21.06 0.37
C PRO A 145 8.61 -20.88 1.88
N GLU A 146 9.77 -20.37 2.27
CA GLU A 146 10.11 -20.04 3.64
C GLU A 146 10.32 -18.53 3.77
N GLN A 147 9.95 -17.99 4.92
CA GLN A 147 10.35 -16.64 5.30
C GLN A 147 11.77 -16.69 5.87
N GLN A 148 12.68 -15.93 5.29
CA GLN A 148 14.11 -16.03 5.56
C GLN A 148 14.72 -14.67 5.82
N VAL A 149 15.71 -14.61 6.73
CA VAL A 149 16.54 -13.44 6.99
C VAL A 149 17.88 -13.60 6.28
N TRP A 150 18.23 -12.60 5.48
CA TRP A 150 19.41 -12.59 4.63
C TRP A 150 20.32 -11.40 4.94
N ALA A 151 21.60 -11.54 4.66
CA ALA A 151 22.57 -10.45 4.64
C ALA A 151 23.31 -10.42 3.31
N ALA A 152 23.45 -9.23 2.73
CA ALA A 152 24.20 -9.02 1.50
C ALA A 152 25.22 -7.89 1.67
N ASP A 153 26.45 -8.12 1.24
CA ASP A 153 27.48 -7.09 1.27
C ASP A 153 27.24 -6.09 0.14
N VAL A 154 27.24 -4.81 0.46
CA VAL A 154 26.97 -3.75 -0.52
C VAL A 154 28.05 -3.66 -1.61
N SER A 155 29.23 -4.23 -1.39
CA SER A 155 30.28 -4.34 -2.40
C SER A 155 30.04 -5.43 -3.45
N GLY A 156 29.00 -6.25 -3.24
CA GLY A 156 28.64 -7.38 -4.10
C GLY A 156 28.96 -8.74 -3.49
N GLY A 157 28.58 -9.81 -4.16
CA GLY A 157 28.67 -11.19 -3.71
C GLY A 157 27.30 -11.82 -3.48
N GLU A 158 27.27 -13.12 -3.22
CA GLU A 158 26.01 -13.82 -2.93
C GLU A 158 25.49 -13.47 -1.54
N PRO A 159 24.17 -13.24 -1.38
CA PRO A 159 23.56 -13.05 -0.08
C PRO A 159 23.76 -14.29 0.82
N ARG A 160 23.93 -14.06 2.12
CA ARG A 160 24.08 -15.11 3.14
C ARG A 160 22.78 -15.30 3.89
N LEU A 161 22.31 -16.54 4.00
CA LEU A 161 21.17 -16.89 4.84
C LEU A 161 21.61 -16.81 6.33
N LEU A 162 20.92 -16.00 7.11
CA LEU A 162 21.13 -15.88 8.55
C LEU A 162 20.21 -16.79 9.35
N GLY A 163 18.96 -16.96 8.91
CA GLY A 163 17.98 -17.77 9.59
C GLY A 163 16.59 -17.69 8.95
N THR A 164 15.61 -18.30 9.61
CA THR A 164 14.21 -18.25 9.19
C THR A 164 13.41 -17.34 10.11
N MET A 165 12.37 -16.72 9.55
CA MET A 165 11.34 -15.99 10.29
C MET A 165 10.02 -16.79 10.23
N ASN A 166 9.08 -16.38 11.04
CA ASN A 166 7.68 -16.76 10.89
C ASN A 166 6.89 -15.48 11.10
N CYS A 167 6.75 -14.73 10.02
CA CYS A 167 6.00 -13.49 10.03
C CYS A 167 4.51 -13.84 10.03
N GLY A 168 3.74 -13.20 10.90
CA GLY A 168 2.29 -13.40 10.96
C GLY A 168 1.57 -12.80 9.75
N PHE A 169 0.27 -12.67 9.88
CA PHE A 169 -0.65 -12.07 8.91
C PHE A 169 -0.26 -10.63 8.50
N GLU A 170 0.32 -9.85 9.40
CA GLU A 170 0.72 -8.46 9.14
C GLU A 170 2.12 -8.31 8.53
N GLY A 171 2.76 -9.43 8.15
CA GLY A 171 4.09 -9.44 7.57
C GLY A 171 5.21 -9.63 8.58
N CYS A 172 6.44 -9.33 8.16
CA CYS A 172 7.64 -9.48 8.97
C CYS A 172 7.89 -8.21 9.79
N GLU A 173 8.08 -8.38 11.12
CA GLU A 173 8.52 -7.30 11.98
C GLU A 173 9.95 -6.83 11.67
N ASP A 174 10.29 -5.65 12.18
CA ASP A 174 11.56 -5.02 11.92
C ASP A 174 12.74 -5.84 12.44
N ILE A 175 13.69 -6.06 11.56
CA ILE A 175 15.00 -6.57 11.90
C ILE A 175 15.78 -5.45 12.57
N GLN A 176 16.37 -5.72 13.74
CA GLN A 176 17.22 -4.78 14.45
C GLN A 176 18.70 -5.15 14.32
N ILE A 177 19.52 -4.19 13.93
CA ILE A 177 20.97 -4.39 13.89
C ILE A 177 21.58 -3.94 15.22
N SER A 178 22.51 -4.75 15.79
CA SER A 178 23.21 -4.34 16.98
C SER A 178 24.03 -3.04 16.76
N PRO A 179 24.22 -2.18 17.79
CA PRO A 179 24.95 -0.91 17.63
C PRO A 179 26.37 -1.07 17.08
N ASP A 180 27.02 -2.20 17.32
CA ASP A 180 28.35 -2.52 16.79
C ASP A 180 28.33 -3.15 15.37
N GLY A 181 27.12 -3.35 14.79
CA GLY A 181 26.93 -3.89 13.45
C GLY A 181 27.24 -5.38 13.29
N ARG A 182 27.37 -6.14 14.38
CA ARG A 182 27.78 -7.55 14.31
C ARG A 182 26.62 -8.54 14.29
N TYR A 183 25.48 -8.17 14.83
CA TYR A 183 24.34 -9.07 15.00
C TYR A 183 23.07 -8.51 14.41
N ALA A 184 22.27 -9.39 13.82
CA ALA A 184 20.88 -9.16 13.49
C ALA A 184 19.97 -9.82 14.55
N LEU A 185 18.92 -9.11 14.97
CA LEU A 185 17.91 -9.52 15.92
C LEU A 185 16.55 -9.40 15.26
N TRP A 186 15.69 -10.40 15.41
CA TRP A 186 14.31 -10.36 14.91
C TRP A 186 13.37 -11.17 15.79
N SER A 187 12.08 -10.91 15.65
CA SER A 187 11.02 -11.73 16.23
C SER A 187 10.60 -12.84 15.26
N ALA A 188 10.46 -14.05 15.74
CA ALA A 188 9.93 -15.17 14.97
C ALA A 188 9.36 -16.25 15.92
N ARG A 189 8.21 -16.83 15.56
CA ARG A 189 7.57 -17.90 16.34
C ARG A 189 7.46 -17.57 17.83
N HIS A 190 6.99 -16.35 18.13
CA HIS A 190 6.81 -15.82 19.49
C HIS A 190 8.14 -15.63 20.27
N ALA A 191 9.29 -15.75 19.64
CA ALA A 191 10.59 -15.66 20.27
C ALA A 191 11.50 -14.63 19.59
N LEU A 192 12.49 -14.13 20.34
CA LEU A 192 13.56 -13.30 19.82
C LEU A 192 14.70 -14.19 19.33
N TRP A 193 15.14 -13.94 18.10
CA TRP A 193 16.22 -14.66 17.43
C TRP A 193 17.40 -13.74 17.15
N LEU A 194 18.60 -14.30 17.25
CA LEU A 194 19.85 -13.58 17.07
C LEU A 194 20.79 -14.37 16.16
N ALA A 195 21.39 -13.70 15.18
CA ALA A 195 22.42 -14.27 14.34
C ALA A 195 23.60 -13.29 14.11
N PRO A 196 24.84 -13.76 14.00
CA PRO A 196 25.93 -12.93 13.51
C PRO A 196 25.71 -12.60 12.02
N ILE A 197 25.84 -11.33 11.64
CA ILE A 197 25.61 -10.85 10.25
C ILE A 197 26.58 -11.49 9.25
N THR A 198 27.75 -11.97 9.75
CA THR A 198 28.70 -12.72 8.92
C THR A 198 28.20 -14.09 8.48
N GLY A 199 27.13 -14.62 9.09
CA GLY A 199 26.68 -16.00 8.86
C GLY A 199 27.62 -17.08 9.40
N ALA A 200 28.61 -16.71 10.24
CA ALA A 200 29.60 -17.64 10.78
C ALA A 200 29.00 -18.71 11.71
N GLU A 201 27.86 -18.40 12.32
CA GLU A 201 27.09 -19.29 13.17
C GLU A 201 25.62 -19.20 12.79
N PRO A 202 24.85 -20.29 12.93
CA PRO A 202 23.41 -20.27 12.67
C PRO A 202 22.67 -19.36 13.67
N ALA A 203 21.49 -18.86 13.26
CA ALA A 203 20.62 -18.15 14.16
C ALA A 203 20.27 -18.98 15.39
N ARG A 204 20.19 -18.33 16.54
CA ARG A 204 19.79 -18.97 17.80
C ARG A 204 18.67 -18.19 18.47
N GLN A 205 17.77 -18.89 19.10
CA GLN A 205 16.79 -18.28 19.98
C GLN A 205 17.52 -17.65 21.18
N LEU A 206 17.19 -16.40 21.48
CA LEU A 206 17.86 -15.63 22.53
C LEU A 206 17.50 -16.15 23.92
N ALA A 207 16.20 -16.33 24.16
CA ALA A 207 15.65 -16.82 25.41
C ALA A 207 14.27 -17.45 25.17
N TYR A 208 13.85 -18.37 26.04
CA TYR A 208 12.47 -18.83 26.08
C TYR A 208 11.64 -17.85 26.93
N ILE A 209 10.79 -17.06 26.29
CA ILE A 209 9.94 -16.07 26.93
C ILE A 209 8.50 -16.35 26.49
N ARG A 210 7.58 -16.43 27.44
CA ARG A 210 6.17 -16.67 27.16
C ARG A 210 5.54 -15.47 26.44
N GLY A 211 4.54 -15.74 25.58
CA GLY A 211 3.78 -14.74 24.80
C GLY A 211 4.48 -14.38 23.50
N ASP A 212 3.93 -13.44 22.76
CA ASP A 212 4.51 -12.91 21.54
C ASP A 212 5.50 -11.81 21.92
N ASN A 213 6.76 -11.99 21.56
CA ASN A 213 7.83 -11.07 21.93
C ASN A 213 8.22 -10.26 20.70
N VAL A 214 7.77 -9.02 20.69
CA VAL A 214 7.74 -8.13 19.52
C VAL A 214 8.41 -6.79 19.83
N GLN A 215 8.63 -5.95 18.83
CA GLN A 215 9.21 -4.61 18.96
C GLN A 215 10.57 -4.62 19.72
N PRO A 216 11.52 -5.49 19.36
CA PRO A 216 12.81 -5.53 20.06
C PRO A 216 13.64 -4.26 19.80
N GLN A 217 14.33 -3.77 20.83
CA GLN A 217 15.18 -2.59 20.78
C GLN A 217 16.50 -2.84 21.48
N TRP A 218 17.61 -2.66 20.79
CA TRP A 218 18.93 -2.72 21.40
C TRP A 218 19.16 -1.53 22.36
N SER A 219 19.75 -1.79 23.53
CA SER A 219 20.33 -0.70 24.31
C SER A 219 21.51 -0.08 23.54
N PRO A 220 21.78 1.24 23.69
CA PRO A 220 22.87 1.90 22.96
C PRO A 220 24.25 1.29 23.16
N ASP A 221 24.49 0.65 24.31
CA ASP A 221 25.74 -0.06 24.61
C ASP A 221 25.78 -1.52 24.10
N GLY A 222 24.71 -2.00 23.47
CA GLY A 222 24.58 -3.34 22.91
C GLY A 222 24.52 -4.47 23.94
N LYS A 223 24.34 -4.18 25.25
CA LYS A 223 24.35 -5.20 26.32
C LYS A 223 22.98 -5.70 26.72
N SER A 224 21.92 -5.04 26.26
CA SER A 224 20.55 -5.39 26.60
C SER A 224 19.63 -5.24 25.40
N ILE A 225 18.49 -5.92 25.46
CA ILE A 225 17.36 -5.76 24.52
C ILE A 225 16.12 -5.47 25.33
N ALA A 226 15.44 -4.38 25.04
CA ALA A 226 14.07 -4.14 25.47
C ALA A 226 13.11 -4.67 24.41
N PHE A 227 11.94 -5.15 24.81
CA PHE A 227 10.92 -5.66 23.89
C PHE A 227 9.54 -5.65 24.55
N THR A 228 8.50 -5.68 23.73
CA THR A 228 7.12 -5.91 24.17
C THR A 228 6.85 -7.40 24.23
N SER A 229 6.33 -7.89 25.36
CA SER A 229 5.88 -9.28 25.53
C SER A 229 4.37 -9.30 25.58
N ASP A 230 3.72 -9.54 24.44
CA ASP A 230 2.26 -9.60 24.32
C ASP A 230 1.72 -10.92 24.89
N ARG A 231 0.66 -10.84 25.67
CA ARG A 231 -0.01 -11.96 26.36
C ARG A 231 -1.47 -12.07 25.95
N GLY A 232 -1.90 -11.39 24.88
CA GLY A 232 -3.26 -11.26 24.41
C GLY A 232 -4.04 -10.18 25.17
N ALA A 233 -4.48 -10.46 26.41
CA ALA A 233 -5.26 -9.50 27.19
C ALA A 233 -4.44 -8.35 27.80
N TYR A 234 -3.12 -8.48 27.89
CA TYR A 234 -2.18 -7.48 28.43
C TYR A 234 -0.81 -7.68 27.81
N SER A 235 0.05 -6.67 27.88
CA SER A 235 1.44 -6.80 27.48
C SER A 235 2.40 -6.19 28.51
N LEU A 236 3.66 -6.60 28.45
CA LEU A 236 4.69 -6.20 29.41
C LEU A 236 5.93 -5.74 28.64
N ILE A 237 6.63 -4.74 29.16
CA ILE A 237 7.97 -4.41 28.67
C ILE A 237 8.99 -5.30 29.37
N GLY A 238 9.72 -6.11 28.58
CA GLY A 238 10.83 -6.94 29.04
C GLY A 238 12.18 -6.32 28.71
N ILE A 239 13.16 -6.49 29.62
CA ILE A 239 14.57 -6.21 29.36
C ILE A 239 15.35 -7.51 29.53
N TYR A 240 15.98 -7.98 28.47
CA TYR A 240 16.93 -9.09 28.51
C TYR A 240 18.36 -8.56 28.56
N ARG A 241 19.16 -9.03 29.54
CA ARG A 241 20.57 -8.66 29.70
C ARG A 241 21.48 -9.81 29.27
N PHE A 242 22.43 -9.55 28.40
CA PHE A 242 23.30 -10.58 27.81
C PHE A 242 24.33 -11.12 28.79
N ASP A 243 24.90 -10.27 29.64
CA ASP A 243 25.97 -10.64 30.58
C ASP A 243 25.50 -11.59 31.68
N SER A 244 24.35 -11.28 32.26
CA SER A 244 23.71 -12.08 33.32
C SER A 244 22.76 -13.14 32.83
N ARG A 245 22.32 -13.05 31.54
CA ARG A 245 21.27 -13.89 30.94
C ARG A 245 19.96 -13.82 31.72
N THR A 246 19.61 -12.63 32.21
CA THR A 246 18.42 -12.40 33.02
C THR A 246 17.37 -11.61 32.26
N LEU A 247 16.11 -11.92 32.54
CA LEU A 247 14.94 -11.16 32.10
C LEU A 247 14.38 -10.38 33.29
N GLN A 248 14.09 -9.10 33.07
CA GLN A 248 13.41 -8.24 34.00
C GLN A 248 12.20 -7.61 33.29
N TYR A 249 11.03 -7.59 33.94
CA TYR A 249 9.90 -6.80 33.48
C TYR A 249 9.95 -5.40 34.11
N VAL A 250 9.64 -4.38 33.30
CA VAL A 250 9.61 -2.98 33.69
C VAL A 250 8.21 -2.65 34.19
N ASP A 251 8.09 -2.28 35.45
CA ASP A 251 6.82 -1.84 36.08
C ASP A 251 5.58 -2.63 35.59
N PRO A 252 5.56 -3.96 35.82
CA PRO A 252 4.54 -4.83 35.25
C PRO A 252 3.13 -4.43 35.68
N SER A 253 2.19 -4.38 34.74
CA SER A 253 0.81 -3.96 34.94
C SER A 253 -0.17 -4.97 34.35
N VAL A 254 -1.46 -4.71 34.49
CA VAL A 254 -2.55 -5.46 33.84
C VAL A 254 -3.02 -4.80 32.54
N PHE A 255 -2.37 -3.73 32.13
CA PHE A 255 -2.65 -2.98 30.92
C PHE A 255 -1.80 -3.46 29.73
N ARG A 256 -1.86 -2.77 28.62
CA ARG A 256 -1.05 -3.07 27.44
C ARG A 256 0.10 -2.09 27.33
N ASP A 257 1.31 -2.56 27.58
CA ASP A 257 2.55 -1.82 27.44
C ASP A 257 3.17 -2.11 26.09
N MET A 258 3.67 -1.09 25.38
CA MET A 258 4.18 -1.21 24.02
C MET A 258 5.25 -0.16 23.69
N LEU A 259 5.95 -0.33 22.56
CA LEU A 259 6.91 0.61 21.99
C LEU A 259 8.02 1.02 22.98
N PRO A 260 8.83 0.10 23.48
CA PRO A 260 9.95 0.45 24.34
C PRO A 260 11.06 1.17 23.55
N HIS A 261 11.49 2.35 24.00
CA HIS A 261 12.58 3.11 23.39
C HIS A 261 13.62 3.53 24.44
N TRP A 262 14.89 3.21 24.17
CA TRP A 262 15.99 3.64 25.02
C TRP A 262 16.35 5.11 24.82
N SER A 263 16.72 5.80 25.90
CA SER A 263 17.42 7.08 25.79
C SER A 263 18.78 6.89 25.11
N PRO A 264 19.32 7.90 24.41
CA PRO A 264 20.59 7.78 23.70
C PRO A 264 21.79 7.38 24.58
N ASP A 265 21.73 7.68 25.87
CA ASP A 265 22.75 7.29 26.86
C ASP A 265 22.46 5.94 27.56
N GLY A 266 21.34 5.30 27.24
CA GLY A 266 20.92 4.04 27.83
C GLY A 266 20.48 4.12 29.30
N SER A 267 20.43 5.31 29.88
CA SER A 267 20.04 5.50 31.30
C SER A 267 18.54 5.38 31.55
N LYS A 268 17.70 5.51 30.51
CA LYS A 268 16.24 5.49 30.60
C LYS A 268 15.62 4.63 29.48
N LEU A 269 14.41 4.13 29.76
CA LEU A 269 13.55 3.49 28.78
C LEU A 269 12.16 4.13 28.83
N ALA A 270 11.70 4.68 27.72
CA ALA A 270 10.34 5.16 27.59
C ALA A 270 9.46 4.08 26.97
N PHE A 271 8.17 4.07 27.34
CA PHE A 271 7.17 3.18 26.75
C PHE A 271 5.77 3.77 26.86
N ILE A 272 4.86 3.28 26.03
CA ILE A 272 3.44 3.63 26.04
C ILE A 272 2.69 2.57 26.84
N ARG A 273 1.69 3.00 27.64
CA ARG A 273 0.72 2.13 28.31
C ARG A 273 -0.69 2.50 27.89
N LEU A 274 -1.38 1.59 27.20
CA LEU A 274 -2.79 1.71 26.86
C LEU A 274 -3.63 1.26 28.06
N THR A 275 -4.50 2.14 28.54
CA THR A 275 -5.35 1.87 29.71
C THR A 275 -6.80 1.56 29.35
N GLY A 276 -7.16 1.66 28.04
CA GLY A 276 -8.45 1.26 27.48
C GLY A 276 -8.51 -0.25 27.20
N GLY A 277 -9.72 -0.75 26.89
CA GLY A 277 -9.89 -2.13 26.41
C GLY A 277 -9.46 -2.26 24.95
N GLU A 278 -9.30 -3.51 24.46
CA GLU A 278 -9.04 -3.75 23.04
C GLU A 278 -10.07 -3.07 22.15
N GLY A 279 -9.59 -2.31 21.18
CA GLY A 279 -10.39 -1.63 20.18
C GLY A 279 -9.80 -1.85 18.81
N GLY A 280 -10.60 -2.27 17.83
CA GLY A 280 -10.26 -2.17 16.40
C GLY A 280 -10.91 -0.93 15.81
N PHE A 281 -10.56 -0.58 14.60
CA PHE A 281 -11.00 0.61 13.88
C PHE A 281 -12.52 0.86 13.97
N PHE A 282 -13.33 -0.20 13.83
CA PHE A 282 -14.79 -0.11 13.96
C PHE A 282 -15.33 -0.41 15.36
N SER A 283 -14.49 -0.55 16.38
CA SER A 283 -14.95 -0.89 17.73
C SER A 283 -15.73 0.25 18.40
N GLY A 284 -15.37 1.50 18.12
CA GLY A 284 -15.84 2.69 18.79
C GLY A 284 -15.39 2.79 20.25
N ARG A 285 -14.45 1.94 20.69
CA ARG A 285 -13.89 1.99 22.05
C ARG A 285 -12.77 2.99 22.12
N LEU A 286 -12.81 3.83 23.15
CA LEU A 286 -11.74 4.78 23.44
C LEU A 286 -10.52 4.03 23.98
N GLN A 287 -9.33 4.47 23.57
CA GLN A 287 -8.05 3.95 24.04
C GLN A 287 -7.24 5.05 24.72
N PRO A 288 -7.61 5.52 25.95
CA PRO A 288 -6.78 6.43 26.70
C PRO A 288 -5.41 5.77 26.98
N TRP A 289 -4.38 6.58 26.98
CA TRP A 289 -3.02 6.11 27.07
C TRP A 289 -2.10 7.03 27.84
N THR A 290 -0.93 6.51 28.23
CA THR A 290 0.03 7.19 29.09
C THR A 290 1.44 6.95 28.60
N ILE A 291 2.34 7.91 28.84
CA ILE A 291 3.78 7.77 28.61
C ILE A 291 4.47 7.53 29.94
N TRP A 292 5.28 6.48 29.97
CA TRP A 292 6.06 6.07 31.13
C TRP A 292 7.56 6.13 30.82
N VAL A 293 8.35 6.46 31.83
CA VAL A 293 9.80 6.45 31.76
C VAL A 293 10.36 5.63 32.91
N TRP A 294 11.10 4.59 32.57
CA TRP A 294 11.86 3.80 33.52
C TRP A 294 13.30 4.32 33.62
N ASP A 295 13.84 4.37 34.83
CA ASP A 295 15.22 4.80 35.12
C ASP A 295 16.07 3.59 35.49
N ALA A 296 17.17 3.37 34.77
CA ALA A 296 18.02 2.19 34.93
C ALA A 296 18.77 2.17 36.27
N ALA A 297 19.07 3.32 36.85
CA ALA A 297 19.82 3.41 38.09
C ALA A 297 18.96 3.09 39.32
N SER A 298 17.73 3.58 39.36
CA SER A 298 16.77 3.30 40.44
C SER A 298 15.98 2.01 40.25
N GLY A 299 15.85 1.53 39.00
CA GLY A 299 15.01 0.39 38.63
C GLY A 299 13.50 0.67 38.72
N THR A 300 13.11 1.94 38.80
CA THR A 300 11.70 2.36 38.94
C THR A 300 11.18 3.08 37.69
N ALA A 301 9.88 2.95 37.39
CA ALA A 301 9.23 3.71 36.34
C ALA A 301 8.28 4.75 36.91
N SER A 302 8.08 5.83 36.17
CA SER A 302 7.12 6.89 36.51
C SER A 302 6.33 7.30 35.27
N GLN A 303 5.02 7.55 35.48
CA GLN A 303 4.17 8.15 34.46
C GLN A 303 4.56 9.63 34.31
N ILE A 304 4.88 10.04 33.09
CA ILE A 304 5.25 11.44 32.81
C ILE A 304 4.13 12.23 32.12
N TRP A 305 3.17 11.52 31.52
CA TRP A 305 2.03 12.14 30.83
C TRP A 305 0.86 11.15 30.72
N ALA A 306 -0.36 11.70 30.58
CA ALA A 306 -1.58 10.95 30.29
C ALA A 306 -2.44 11.73 29.30
N SER A 307 -3.08 11.02 28.37
CA SER A 307 -4.10 11.57 27.49
C SER A 307 -5.41 11.84 28.24
N THR A 308 -6.30 12.61 27.62
CA THR A 308 -7.70 12.73 28.08
C THR A 308 -8.46 11.43 27.78
N ALA A 309 -9.53 11.17 28.55
CA ALA A 309 -10.35 9.97 28.39
C ALA A 309 -11.53 10.21 27.44
N ASP A 310 -11.33 10.99 26.39
CA ASP A 310 -12.29 11.28 25.33
C ASP A 310 -11.79 10.77 23.96
N ALA A 311 -12.55 11.03 22.92
CA ALA A 311 -12.21 10.56 21.58
C ALA A 311 -10.92 11.18 21.03
N ASN A 312 -10.65 12.46 21.33
CA ASN A 312 -9.43 13.12 20.90
C ASN A 312 -8.20 12.69 21.72
N GLY A 313 -8.42 12.25 22.97
CA GLY A 313 -7.38 11.65 23.81
C GLY A 313 -7.12 10.17 23.53
N SER A 314 -7.87 9.53 22.64
CA SER A 314 -7.62 8.15 22.25
C SER A 314 -6.28 8.02 21.52
N TYR A 315 -5.57 6.91 21.76
CA TYR A 315 -4.34 6.60 21.04
C TYR A 315 -4.60 6.60 19.52
N PRO A 316 -3.88 7.38 18.73
CA PRO A 316 -4.18 7.51 17.30
C PRO A 316 -3.87 6.25 16.49
N GLY A 317 -3.08 5.32 17.06
CA GLY A 317 -2.55 4.16 16.34
C GLY A 317 -1.31 4.53 15.53
N ASP A 318 -0.53 3.54 15.20
CA ASP A 318 0.67 3.64 14.38
C ASP A 318 0.44 3.16 12.93
N GLU A 319 -0.58 2.31 12.72
CA GLU A 319 -0.86 1.66 11.44
C GLU A 319 -1.21 2.63 10.30
N TRP A 320 -1.89 3.73 10.60
CA TRP A 320 -2.53 4.54 9.56
C TRP A 320 -1.84 5.88 9.32
N GLU A 321 -1.33 6.50 10.37
CA GLU A 321 -0.75 7.84 10.30
C GLU A 321 0.72 7.87 10.74
N GLY A 322 1.28 6.75 11.25
CA GLY A 322 2.71 6.54 11.51
C GLY A 322 3.13 6.72 12.97
N ASP A 323 4.26 6.09 13.32
CA ASP A 323 4.87 6.16 14.64
C ASP A 323 5.85 7.35 14.75
N ALA A 324 5.79 8.04 15.87
CA ALA A 324 6.72 9.11 16.21
C ALA A 324 7.35 8.93 17.60
N PHE A 325 7.03 7.83 18.32
CA PHE A 325 7.43 7.66 19.72
C PHE A 325 8.92 7.32 19.83
N GLN A 326 9.75 8.26 20.26
CA GLN A 326 11.18 8.08 20.44
C GLN A 326 11.82 9.15 21.32
N PHE A 327 13.01 8.87 21.86
CA PHE A 327 13.83 9.89 22.51
C PHE A 327 14.47 10.83 21.46
N ALA A 328 14.61 12.10 21.84
CA ALA A 328 15.24 13.16 21.06
C ALA A 328 16.26 13.93 21.89
N ALA A 329 16.99 14.86 21.27
CA ALA A 329 17.95 15.71 21.95
C ALA A 329 17.32 16.48 23.13
N GLY A 330 18.13 16.87 24.11
CA GLY A 330 17.65 17.61 25.29
C GLY A 330 16.84 16.75 26.27
N ASN A 331 17.01 15.43 26.24
CA ASN A 331 16.26 14.48 27.08
C ASN A 331 14.75 14.65 26.91
N ARG A 332 14.30 14.80 25.65
CA ARG A 332 12.89 14.92 25.28
C ARG A 332 12.39 13.61 24.66
N ILE A 333 11.09 13.40 24.72
CA ILE A 333 10.40 12.32 24.04
C ILE A 333 9.44 12.98 23.05
N VAL A 334 9.51 12.55 21.78
CA VAL A 334 8.57 12.96 20.76
C VAL A 334 7.51 11.88 20.58
N PHE A 335 6.28 12.26 20.25
CA PHE A 335 5.17 11.33 20.11
C PHE A 335 4.04 11.92 19.25
N ALA A 336 3.20 11.04 18.71
CA ALA A 336 2.00 11.42 18.00
C ALA A 336 0.80 11.56 18.95
N SER A 337 -0.05 12.56 18.74
CA SER A 337 -1.33 12.70 19.45
C SER A 337 -2.35 13.42 18.58
N GLN A 338 -3.62 13.08 18.77
CA GLN A 338 -4.76 13.72 18.09
C GLN A 338 -5.62 14.58 19.03
N ALA A 339 -5.01 15.16 20.06
CA ALA A 339 -5.71 15.88 21.13
C ALA A 339 -6.57 17.06 20.65
N ASP A 340 -6.28 17.64 19.49
CA ASP A 340 -7.03 18.73 18.86
C ASP A 340 -7.88 18.27 17.65
N GLY A 341 -7.98 16.95 17.43
CA GLY A 341 -8.73 16.36 16.32
C GLY A 341 -7.89 16.09 15.06
N TRP A 342 -6.60 16.44 15.08
CA TRP A 342 -5.63 16.15 14.01
C TRP A 342 -4.45 15.37 14.59
N VAL A 343 -3.83 14.50 13.79
CA VAL A 343 -2.65 13.77 14.25
C VAL A 343 -1.42 14.64 14.08
N HIS A 344 -0.90 15.10 15.20
CA HIS A 344 0.22 16.01 15.31
C HIS A 344 1.40 15.43 16.06
N LEU A 345 2.59 16.02 15.79
CA LEU A 345 3.81 15.74 16.53
C LEU A 345 3.86 16.61 17.80
N TYR A 346 4.14 15.96 18.90
CA TYR A 346 4.34 16.56 20.21
C TYR A 346 5.73 16.21 20.76
N SER A 347 6.19 17.00 21.71
CA SER A 347 7.44 16.76 22.42
C SER A 347 7.25 17.08 23.92
N ILE A 348 7.77 16.20 24.78
CA ILE A 348 7.72 16.35 26.23
C ILE A 348 9.11 16.08 26.85
N ALA A 349 9.45 16.76 27.95
CA ALA A 349 10.64 16.40 28.71
C ALA A 349 10.48 15.00 29.33
N ALA A 350 11.53 14.18 29.33
CA ALA A 350 11.49 12.85 29.95
C ALA A 350 11.29 12.89 31.50
N ALA A 351 11.42 14.08 32.10
CA ALA A 351 11.07 14.33 33.51
C ALA A 351 9.59 14.66 33.71
N GLY A 352 8.78 14.73 32.64
CA GLY A 352 7.38 15.11 32.66
C GLY A 352 7.16 16.61 32.47
N GLY A 353 5.89 17.03 32.60
CA GLY A 353 5.44 18.41 32.41
C GLY A 353 4.41 18.52 31.29
N ALA A 354 4.16 19.75 30.83
CA ALA A 354 3.24 19.98 29.72
C ALA A 354 3.90 19.60 28.38
N PRO A 355 3.23 18.80 27.53
CA PRO A 355 3.70 18.54 26.18
C PRO A 355 3.63 19.79 25.31
N MET A 356 4.56 19.92 24.39
CA MET A 356 4.62 20.99 23.40
C MET A 356 4.08 20.47 22.06
N LEU A 357 3.07 21.12 21.51
CA LEU A 357 2.60 20.86 20.15
C LEU A 357 3.60 21.43 19.14
N LEU A 358 4.24 20.56 18.36
CA LEU A 358 5.27 20.97 17.38
C LEU A 358 4.68 21.37 16.03
N THR A 359 3.58 20.75 15.62
CA THR A 359 2.99 20.89 14.27
C THR A 359 1.53 21.36 14.32
N PRO A 360 1.24 22.59 14.81
CA PRO A 360 -0.14 23.08 14.94
C PRO A 360 -0.76 23.39 13.56
N GLY A 361 -2.06 23.09 13.39
CA GLY A 361 -2.83 23.44 12.19
C GLY A 361 -3.87 22.39 11.80
N ALA A 362 -4.65 22.67 10.74
CA ALA A 362 -5.65 21.75 10.22
C ALA A 362 -5.00 20.80 9.18
N PHE A 363 -4.16 19.90 9.64
CA PHE A 363 -3.46 18.90 8.82
C PHE A 363 -2.95 17.78 9.72
N SER A 364 -2.57 16.65 9.12
CA SER A 364 -1.91 15.54 9.82
C SER A 364 -0.54 15.24 9.17
N PHE A 365 0.31 14.49 9.86
CA PHE A 365 1.45 13.83 9.24
C PHE A 365 1.10 12.37 8.94
N GLN A 366 1.86 11.73 8.05
CA GLN A 366 1.71 10.32 7.71
C GLN A 366 3.06 9.64 7.51
N GLY A 367 3.14 8.37 7.93
CA GLY A 367 4.33 7.55 7.81
C GLY A 367 5.35 7.81 8.91
N GLY A 368 6.50 7.14 8.81
CA GLY A 368 7.56 7.23 9.81
C GLY A 368 8.16 8.63 9.93
N VAL A 369 8.54 8.96 11.16
CA VAL A 369 9.20 10.22 11.51
C VAL A 369 10.68 9.94 11.78
N THR A 370 11.57 10.66 11.13
CA THR A 370 13.02 10.48 11.26
C THR A 370 13.65 11.62 12.05
N LEU A 371 14.43 11.30 13.08
CA LEU A 371 15.30 12.28 13.75
C LEU A 371 16.49 12.65 12.85
N THR A 372 16.87 13.92 12.89
CA THR A 372 18.17 14.34 12.37
C THR A 372 19.31 13.68 13.18
N PRO A 373 20.52 13.49 12.63
CA PRO A 373 21.60 12.79 13.31
C PRO A 373 22.01 13.40 14.66
N ASP A 374 21.78 14.70 14.87
CA ASP A 374 21.99 15.38 16.14
C ASP A 374 20.82 15.28 17.12
N GLY A 375 19.73 14.62 16.71
CA GLY A 375 18.51 14.43 17.49
C GLY A 375 17.68 15.70 17.73
N LYS A 376 18.00 16.83 17.09
CA LYS A 376 17.39 18.14 17.39
C LYS A 376 16.18 18.47 16.56
N ALA A 377 15.95 17.76 15.45
CA ALA A 377 14.81 18.00 14.60
C ALA A 377 14.22 16.69 14.07
N LEU A 378 12.95 16.76 13.69
CA LEU A 378 12.19 15.70 13.05
C LEU A 378 12.01 16.02 11.58
N LEU A 379 12.14 14.99 10.74
CA LEU A 379 11.73 14.99 9.33
C LEU A 379 10.47 14.12 9.22
N TYR A 380 9.46 14.61 8.52
CA TYR A 380 8.18 13.91 8.37
C TYR A 380 7.48 14.31 7.07
N ALA A 381 6.54 13.49 6.62
CA ALA A 381 5.67 13.78 5.49
C ALA A 381 4.30 14.27 5.98
N SER A 382 3.75 15.31 5.35
CA SER A 382 2.49 15.92 5.77
C SER A 382 1.72 16.55 4.62
N ASN A 383 0.40 16.62 4.75
CA ASN A 383 -0.48 17.39 3.86
C ASN A 383 -0.64 18.86 4.26
N GLN A 384 0.24 19.37 5.09
CA GLN A 384 0.25 20.78 5.49
C GLN A 384 0.35 21.68 4.25
N ASN A 385 -0.57 22.63 4.11
CA ASN A 385 -0.72 23.59 3.00
C ASN A 385 -1.11 23.00 1.64
N ASP A 386 -1.22 21.68 1.50
CA ASP A 386 -1.75 21.00 0.32
C ASP A 386 -2.46 19.70 0.73
N THR A 387 -3.77 19.76 0.87
CA THR A 387 -4.59 18.68 1.42
C THR A 387 -4.46 17.38 0.61
N ASP A 388 -4.29 17.46 -0.71
CA ASP A 388 -4.31 16.32 -1.61
C ASP A 388 -2.92 15.87 -2.10
N ARG A 389 -1.85 16.35 -1.43
CA ARG A 389 -0.46 15.92 -1.62
C ARG A 389 0.25 15.74 -0.29
N ARG A 390 1.48 15.25 -0.34
CA ARG A 390 2.41 15.14 0.78
C ARG A 390 3.70 15.83 0.44
N HIS A 391 4.25 16.57 1.41
CA HIS A 391 5.57 17.17 1.30
C HIS A 391 6.42 16.83 2.52
N ILE A 392 7.74 16.92 2.37
CA ILE A 392 8.68 16.70 3.46
C ILE A 392 8.84 18.01 4.24
N TRP A 393 8.68 17.89 5.53
CA TRP A 393 8.79 18.97 6.51
C TRP A 393 9.86 18.67 7.54
N ARG A 394 10.40 19.72 8.14
CA ARG A 394 11.31 19.68 9.28
C ARG A 394 10.74 20.52 10.41
N VAL A 395 10.81 20.00 11.65
CA VAL A 395 10.46 20.76 12.86
C VAL A 395 11.47 20.47 13.96
N ASP A 396 11.88 21.48 14.72
CA ASP A 396 12.75 21.31 15.88
C ASP A 396 11.99 20.64 17.04
N VAL A 397 12.68 19.78 17.82
CA VAL A 397 12.03 19.00 18.88
C VAL A 397 11.68 19.85 20.12
N ASP A 398 12.20 21.05 20.23
CA ASP A 398 12.02 21.98 21.35
C ASP A 398 11.37 23.32 20.96
N HIS A 399 11.01 23.50 19.68
CA HIS A 399 10.34 24.69 19.18
C HIS A 399 9.25 24.33 18.16
N PRO A 400 8.01 24.86 18.27
CA PRO A 400 7.03 24.74 17.21
C PRO A 400 7.40 25.60 16.01
N GLY A 401 6.94 25.23 14.83
CA GLY A 401 7.14 25.99 13.60
C GLY A 401 7.81 25.13 12.51
N PRO A 402 7.03 24.25 11.87
CA PRO A 402 7.53 23.40 10.79
C PRO A 402 7.97 24.22 9.58
N VAL A 403 9.03 23.76 8.91
CA VAL A 403 9.59 24.33 7.68
C VAL A 403 9.48 23.30 6.57
N ALA A 404 8.88 23.67 5.43
CA ALA A 404 8.80 22.82 4.27
C ALA A 404 10.19 22.62 3.63
N LEU A 405 10.56 21.40 3.33
CA LEU A 405 11.76 21.04 2.57
C LEU A 405 11.44 20.75 1.11
N THR A 406 10.22 20.31 0.82
CA THR A 406 9.72 20.09 -0.53
C THR A 406 8.37 20.80 -0.72
N HIS A 407 7.99 21.07 -1.98
CA HIS A 407 6.76 21.79 -2.33
C HIS A 407 6.43 21.59 -3.82
N GLY A 408 5.26 22.07 -4.24
CA GLY A 408 4.82 22.04 -5.64
C GLY A 408 3.88 20.88 -5.95
N GLU A 409 3.93 20.35 -7.17
CA GLU A 409 2.99 19.33 -7.64
C GLU A 409 3.46 17.89 -7.39
N SER A 410 4.55 17.72 -6.68
CA SER A 410 5.09 16.41 -6.32
C SER A 410 4.50 15.88 -5.01
N ILE A 411 4.72 14.60 -4.77
CA ILE A 411 4.34 13.91 -3.53
C ILE A 411 5.59 13.24 -2.99
N GLU A 412 5.92 13.46 -1.72
CA GLU A 412 7.09 12.87 -1.06
C GLU A 412 6.70 12.18 0.25
N TRP A 413 7.44 11.10 0.57
CA TRP A 413 7.26 10.32 1.80
C TRP A 413 8.56 9.66 2.23
N THR A 414 8.55 9.06 3.43
CA THR A 414 9.67 8.33 4.04
C THR A 414 11.00 9.14 3.98
N PRO A 415 11.06 10.32 4.61
CA PRO A 415 12.31 11.07 4.66
C PRO A 415 13.33 10.36 5.55
N VAL A 416 14.58 10.27 5.10
CA VAL A 416 15.73 9.77 5.85
C VAL A 416 16.92 10.74 5.74
N THR A 417 17.88 10.63 6.65
CA THR A 417 19.13 11.39 6.58
C THR A 417 20.31 10.48 6.27
N ALA A 418 21.09 10.81 5.23
CA ALA A 418 22.32 10.11 4.87
C ALA A 418 23.51 11.09 4.94
N GLY A 419 24.25 11.04 6.04
CA GLY A 419 25.20 12.09 6.39
C GLY A 419 24.45 13.42 6.62
N THR A 420 24.73 14.43 5.79
CA THR A 420 24.02 15.74 5.84
C THR A 420 22.89 15.86 4.81
N ALA A 421 22.71 14.89 3.95
CA ALA A 421 21.66 14.91 2.91
C ALA A 421 20.35 14.40 3.46
N VAL A 422 19.25 15.03 3.05
CA VAL A 422 17.89 14.49 3.20
C VAL A 422 17.54 13.76 1.91
N VAL A 423 17.06 12.53 2.05
CA VAL A 423 16.59 11.69 0.95
C VAL A 423 15.17 11.24 1.27
N CYS A 424 14.33 11.11 0.26
CA CYS A 424 12.95 10.64 0.39
C CYS A 424 12.54 9.81 -0.83
N LEU A 425 11.46 9.08 -0.70
CA LEU A 425 10.73 8.57 -1.86
C LEU A 425 9.78 9.65 -2.37
N GLY A 426 9.47 9.63 -3.65
CA GLY A 426 8.54 10.61 -4.18
C GLY A 426 8.07 10.30 -5.60
N SER A 427 6.96 10.93 -5.98
CA SER A 427 6.27 10.77 -7.27
C SER A 427 5.71 12.09 -7.79
N THR A 428 5.05 12.05 -8.93
CA THR A 428 4.17 13.11 -9.46
C THR A 428 2.91 12.47 -10.07
N ALA A 429 2.07 13.26 -10.67
CA ALA A 429 0.92 12.77 -11.44
C ALA A 429 1.32 11.86 -12.61
N THR A 430 2.45 12.12 -13.27
CA THR A 430 2.86 11.41 -14.49
C THR A 430 4.21 10.71 -14.39
N THR A 431 4.84 10.77 -13.21
CA THR A 431 6.12 10.09 -12.94
C THR A 431 5.93 9.18 -11.73
N PRO A 432 6.05 7.86 -11.90
CA PRO A 432 6.02 6.91 -10.79
C PRO A 432 7.10 7.18 -9.74
N ALA A 433 6.95 6.54 -8.60
CA ALA A 433 7.82 6.71 -7.46
C ALA A 433 9.30 6.40 -7.77
N LEU A 434 10.19 7.24 -7.25
CA LEU A 434 11.65 7.04 -7.24
C LEU A 434 12.22 7.55 -5.91
N PRO A 435 13.44 7.16 -5.52
CA PRO A 435 14.18 7.84 -4.46
C PRO A 435 14.75 9.17 -4.97
N TYR A 436 14.69 10.20 -4.13
CA TYR A 436 15.15 11.56 -4.43
C TYR A 436 16.05 12.12 -3.33
N ARG A 437 17.09 12.85 -3.72
CA ARG A 437 17.82 13.75 -2.84
C ARG A 437 17.10 15.10 -2.79
N VAL A 438 16.80 15.59 -1.60
CA VAL A 438 16.21 16.93 -1.39
C VAL A 438 17.32 17.97 -1.43
N THR A 439 17.10 19.02 -2.20
CA THR A 439 18.04 20.14 -2.37
C THR A 439 17.31 21.49 -2.20
N PRO A 440 18.03 22.59 -1.96
CA PRO A 440 17.39 23.92 -1.89
C PRO A 440 16.66 24.33 -3.18
N GLN A 441 16.99 23.72 -4.32
CA GLN A 441 16.37 23.99 -5.62
C GLN A 441 15.20 23.05 -5.94
N GLY A 442 14.89 22.11 -5.06
CA GLY A 442 13.85 21.09 -5.23
C GLY A 442 14.37 19.69 -4.92
N ARG A 443 14.14 18.73 -5.80
CA ARG A 443 14.56 17.33 -5.59
C ARG A 443 15.26 16.77 -6.84
N GLU A 444 16.24 15.89 -6.63
CA GLU A 444 17.01 15.25 -7.69
C GLU A 444 16.81 13.72 -7.61
N PRO A 445 16.43 13.04 -8.72
CA PRO A 445 16.22 11.59 -8.70
C PRO A 445 17.55 10.84 -8.57
N ILE A 446 17.59 9.81 -7.73
CA ILE A 446 18.79 9.01 -7.45
C ILE A 446 18.95 7.86 -8.45
N ALA A 447 17.86 7.30 -8.95
CA ALA A 447 17.88 6.11 -9.81
C ALA A 447 16.98 6.27 -11.04
N ALA A 448 17.01 7.44 -11.70
CA ALA A 448 16.18 7.71 -12.88
C ALA A 448 16.41 6.73 -14.04
N SER A 449 17.61 6.17 -14.17
CA SER A 449 17.95 5.17 -15.20
C SER A 449 17.26 3.81 -15.00
N ALA A 450 16.65 3.56 -13.85
CA ALA A 450 15.86 2.36 -13.63
C ALA A 450 14.48 2.41 -14.32
N MET A 451 14.01 3.61 -14.69
CA MET A 451 12.75 3.78 -15.42
C MET A 451 12.85 3.22 -16.84
N PRO A 452 11.94 2.33 -17.27
CA PRO A 452 11.95 1.78 -18.62
C PRO A 452 11.75 2.89 -19.68
N ASN A 453 12.46 2.77 -20.80
CA ASN A 453 12.38 3.74 -21.90
C ASN A 453 10.99 3.77 -22.59
N ASP A 454 10.24 2.68 -22.49
CA ASP A 454 8.89 2.50 -23.04
C ASP A 454 7.78 2.85 -22.07
N TYR A 455 8.12 3.39 -20.88
CA TYR A 455 7.13 3.85 -19.92
C TYR A 455 6.35 5.06 -20.48
N PRO A 456 5.00 5.03 -20.45
CA PRO A 456 4.17 5.98 -21.21
C PRO A 456 3.97 7.34 -20.52
N SER A 457 4.92 7.89 -19.79
CA SER A 457 4.80 9.15 -19.00
C SER A 457 4.14 10.28 -19.79
N ALA A 458 4.52 10.43 -21.06
CA ALA A 458 3.97 11.46 -21.94
C ALA A 458 2.51 11.22 -22.34
N GLN A 459 1.94 10.04 -22.10
CA GLN A 459 0.57 9.67 -22.43
C GLN A 459 -0.37 9.69 -21.22
N LEU A 460 0.17 9.74 -20.00
CA LEU A 460 -0.62 9.84 -18.77
C LEU A 460 -1.32 11.19 -18.68
N VAL A 461 -2.44 11.25 -17.98
CA VAL A 461 -3.17 12.49 -17.71
C VAL A 461 -2.80 13.02 -16.33
N THR A 462 -2.84 14.34 -16.14
CA THR A 462 -2.74 14.92 -14.80
C THR A 462 -4.14 15.00 -14.20
N PRO A 463 -4.45 14.27 -13.11
CA PRO A 463 -5.77 14.33 -12.52
C PRO A 463 -6.06 15.72 -11.96
N GLN A 464 -7.31 16.14 -12.10
CA GLN A 464 -7.80 17.40 -11.56
C GLN A 464 -8.27 17.19 -10.12
N GLN A 465 -7.87 18.08 -9.23
CA GLN A 465 -8.46 18.15 -7.90
C GLN A 465 -9.92 18.56 -8.02
N VAL A 466 -10.84 17.81 -7.41
CA VAL A 466 -12.24 18.16 -7.33
C VAL A 466 -12.72 18.06 -5.89
N VAL A 467 -13.61 18.99 -5.53
CA VAL A 467 -14.27 18.98 -4.22
C VAL A 467 -15.77 19.09 -4.47
N PHE A 468 -16.54 18.18 -3.91
CA PHE A 468 -18.01 18.20 -4.00
C PHE A 468 -18.63 17.93 -2.62
N LYS A 469 -19.92 18.19 -2.48
CA LYS A 469 -20.61 18.02 -1.20
C LYS A 469 -21.43 16.74 -1.16
N SER A 470 -21.25 16.01 -0.07
CA SER A 470 -22.17 14.96 0.33
C SER A 470 -23.54 15.54 0.74
N PRO A 471 -24.63 14.74 0.76
CA PRO A 471 -25.98 15.22 1.11
C PRO A 471 -26.08 15.91 2.49
N ASP A 472 -25.23 15.55 3.43
CA ASP A 472 -25.14 16.18 4.77
C ASP A 472 -24.23 17.41 4.82
N GLY A 473 -23.68 17.83 3.69
CA GLY A 473 -22.86 19.02 3.54
C GLY A 473 -21.36 18.81 3.73
N LEU A 474 -20.91 17.58 4.05
CA LEU A 474 -19.50 17.24 4.16
C LEU A 474 -18.78 17.43 2.82
N GLU A 475 -17.62 18.09 2.84
CA GLU A 475 -16.78 18.25 1.63
C GLU A 475 -15.98 16.97 1.39
N ILE A 476 -16.10 16.46 0.16
CA ILE A 476 -15.47 15.23 -0.30
C ILE A 476 -14.47 15.59 -1.39
N HIS A 477 -13.21 15.19 -1.18
CA HIS A 477 -12.14 15.39 -2.11
C HIS A 477 -12.02 14.22 -3.09
N GLY A 478 -11.61 14.50 -4.33
CA GLY A 478 -11.38 13.47 -5.33
C GLY A 478 -10.37 13.90 -6.40
N GLN A 479 -9.84 12.91 -7.11
CA GLN A 479 -8.95 13.07 -8.25
C GLN A 479 -9.71 12.65 -9.51
N LEU A 480 -9.93 13.61 -10.43
CA LEU A 480 -10.66 13.41 -11.66
C LEU A 480 -9.70 13.21 -12.84
N PHE A 481 -9.63 11.99 -13.36
CA PHE A 481 -8.90 11.64 -14.56
C PHE A 481 -9.80 11.83 -15.77
N VAL A 482 -9.42 12.77 -16.65
CA VAL A 482 -10.20 13.08 -17.86
C VAL A 482 -9.44 12.60 -19.09
N PRO A 483 -10.04 11.77 -19.96
CA PRO A 483 -9.41 11.33 -21.19
C PRO A 483 -8.90 12.51 -22.05
N ARG A 484 -7.75 12.38 -22.67
CA ARG A 484 -7.16 13.43 -23.53
C ARG A 484 -8.01 13.77 -24.75
N SER A 485 -8.80 12.80 -25.23
CA SER A 485 -9.73 12.99 -26.36
C SER A 485 -11.10 12.41 -26.02
N HIS A 486 -12.14 13.21 -26.14
CA HIS A 486 -13.52 12.81 -26.02
C HIS A 486 -14.32 13.50 -27.10
N ALA A 487 -14.58 12.82 -28.21
CA ALA A 487 -15.40 13.32 -29.31
C ALA A 487 -16.92 13.27 -28.99
N GLN A 488 -17.30 12.50 -27.99
CA GLN A 488 -18.66 12.29 -27.49
C GLN A 488 -18.64 12.22 -25.97
N ARG A 489 -19.83 12.12 -25.32
CA ARG A 489 -19.89 11.86 -23.88
C ARG A 489 -19.27 10.51 -23.55
N SER A 490 -18.35 10.52 -22.59
CA SER A 490 -17.64 9.34 -22.13
C SER A 490 -18.39 8.60 -21.03
N PRO A 491 -18.30 7.27 -20.93
CA PRO A 491 -18.66 6.57 -19.71
C PRO A 491 -17.77 7.01 -18.57
N ALA A 492 -18.26 6.91 -17.32
CA ALA A 492 -17.47 7.32 -16.17
C ALA A 492 -17.46 6.24 -15.09
N LEU A 493 -16.39 6.24 -14.31
CA LEU A 493 -16.13 5.29 -13.22
C LEU A 493 -15.88 6.04 -11.92
N VAL A 494 -16.45 5.56 -10.83
CA VAL A 494 -16.03 5.95 -9.47
C VAL A 494 -15.11 4.87 -8.96
N PHE A 495 -13.89 5.26 -8.63
CA PHE A 495 -12.91 4.42 -7.93
C PHE A 495 -12.95 4.68 -6.43
N MET A 496 -13.07 3.61 -5.63
CA MET A 496 -13.02 3.65 -4.19
C MET A 496 -11.82 2.84 -3.68
N HIS A 497 -11.00 3.48 -2.86
CA HIS A 497 -9.90 2.79 -2.20
C HIS A 497 -10.36 1.83 -1.10
N GLY A 498 -9.50 0.90 -0.72
CA GLY A 498 -9.68 0.00 0.42
C GLY A 498 -9.20 0.62 1.73
N GLY A 499 -9.09 -0.20 2.74
CA GLY A 499 -8.67 0.15 4.10
C GLY A 499 -9.84 0.14 5.08
N PRO A 500 -10.57 1.23 5.39
CA PRO A 500 -10.75 2.47 4.63
C PRO A 500 -9.82 3.63 5.01
N PRO A 501 -9.01 3.61 6.10
CA PRO A 501 -8.19 4.77 6.48
C PRO A 501 -6.99 4.95 5.54
N ARG A 502 -7.26 5.45 4.36
CA ARG A 502 -6.30 5.81 3.30
C ARG A 502 -6.63 7.20 2.76
N GLN A 503 -5.72 7.79 2.00
CA GLN A 503 -6.00 8.97 1.19
C GLN A 503 -5.39 8.80 -0.19
N MET A 504 -6.21 8.86 -1.23
CA MET A 504 -5.75 8.95 -2.62
C MET A 504 -5.29 10.39 -2.91
N MET A 505 -4.21 10.52 -3.65
CA MET A 505 -3.52 11.80 -3.88
C MET A 505 -3.44 12.14 -5.37
N LEU A 506 -3.07 13.37 -5.69
CA LEU A 506 -2.90 13.88 -7.06
C LEU A 506 -1.60 13.38 -7.73
N GLY A 507 -1.32 12.09 -7.59
CA GLY A 507 -0.16 11.41 -8.14
C GLY A 507 -0.03 9.98 -7.64
N PHE A 508 1.04 9.30 -8.06
CA PHE A 508 1.30 7.91 -7.67
C PHE A 508 1.42 7.77 -6.15
N HIS A 509 0.71 6.80 -5.60
CA HIS A 509 0.53 6.62 -4.16
C HIS A 509 1.77 5.99 -3.49
N PRO A 510 2.05 6.30 -2.20
CA PRO A 510 3.14 5.68 -1.43
C PRO A 510 3.04 4.17 -1.21
N MET A 511 1.84 3.59 -1.17
CA MET A 511 1.63 2.15 -1.03
C MET A 511 1.56 1.49 -2.40
N ASP A 512 2.17 0.31 -2.55
CA ASP A 512 2.31 -0.40 -3.81
C ASP A 512 0.97 -0.74 -4.48
N ALA A 513 0.01 -1.35 -3.76
CA ALA A 513 -1.31 -1.68 -4.29
C ALA A 513 -2.02 -0.44 -4.87
N TYR A 514 -2.03 0.68 -4.13
CA TYR A 514 -2.65 1.93 -4.61
C TYR A 514 -1.80 2.68 -5.64
N ASN A 515 -0.50 2.45 -5.66
CA ASN A 515 0.38 2.92 -6.73
C ASN A 515 -0.01 2.26 -8.06
N PHE A 516 -0.24 0.94 -8.05
CA PHE A 516 -0.74 0.19 -9.20
C PHE A 516 -2.18 0.56 -9.56
N MET A 517 -3.08 0.77 -8.59
CA MET A 517 -4.44 1.24 -8.82
C MET A 517 -4.49 2.64 -9.42
N TYR A 518 -3.55 3.53 -9.05
CA TYR A 518 -3.39 4.83 -9.72
C TYR A 518 -3.03 4.65 -11.20
N ALA A 519 -2.05 3.78 -11.50
CA ALA A 519 -1.69 3.44 -12.88
C ALA A 519 -2.84 2.79 -13.66
N ALA A 520 -3.70 2.00 -12.99
CA ALA A 520 -4.91 1.45 -13.58
C ALA A 520 -5.95 2.53 -13.91
N ASN A 521 -6.12 3.56 -13.06
CA ASN A 521 -6.98 4.72 -13.35
C ASN A 521 -6.46 5.50 -14.56
N GLU A 522 -5.14 5.67 -14.70
CA GLU A 522 -4.49 6.23 -15.89
C GLU A 522 -4.77 5.39 -17.14
N TYR A 523 -4.65 4.08 -17.02
CA TYR A 523 -4.96 3.14 -18.11
C TYR A 523 -6.43 3.24 -18.54
N LEU A 524 -7.38 3.24 -17.59
CA LEU A 524 -8.81 3.41 -17.86
C LEU A 524 -9.09 4.76 -18.53
N ALA A 525 -8.44 5.84 -18.09
CA ALA A 525 -8.55 7.13 -18.74
C ALA A 525 -8.02 7.11 -20.18
N SER A 526 -6.93 6.38 -20.45
CA SER A 526 -6.42 6.19 -21.82
C SER A 526 -7.38 5.41 -22.73
N ARG A 527 -8.25 4.60 -22.12
CA ARG A 527 -9.31 3.83 -22.80
C ARG A 527 -10.62 4.62 -22.99
N GLY A 528 -10.64 5.91 -22.58
CA GLY A 528 -11.77 6.82 -22.80
C GLY A 528 -12.76 6.92 -21.64
N PHE A 529 -12.48 6.34 -20.47
CA PHE A 529 -13.28 6.50 -19.28
C PHE A 529 -12.90 7.77 -18.52
N VAL A 530 -13.89 8.53 -18.06
CA VAL A 530 -13.66 9.53 -17.00
C VAL A 530 -13.62 8.81 -15.68
N VAL A 531 -12.53 8.92 -14.92
CA VAL A 531 -12.41 8.22 -13.64
C VAL A 531 -12.34 9.24 -12.50
N LEU A 532 -13.20 9.09 -11.50
CA LEU A 532 -13.18 9.86 -10.26
C LEU A 532 -12.74 8.96 -9.10
N SER A 533 -11.53 9.16 -8.64
CA SER A 533 -11.03 8.54 -7.42
C SER A 533 -11.47 9.37 -6.22
N VAL A 534 -12.14 8.77 -5.23
CA VAL A 534 -12.85 9.48 -4.16
C VAL A 534 -12.22 9.20 -2.81
N ASN A 535 -11.92 10.26 -2.05
CA ASN A 535 -11.62 10.18 -0.62
C ASN A 535 -12.93 10.36 0.16
N TYR A 536 -13.65 9.27 0.36
CA TYR A 536 -14.90 9.24 1.11
C TYR A 536 -14.62 9.35 2.62
N ARG A 537 -15.63 9.75 3.43
CA ARG A 537 -15.47 9.71 4.90
C ARG A 537 -14.98 8.34 5.34
N LEU A 538 -14.20 8.24 6.40
CA LEU A 538 -13.32 7.17 6.82
C LEU A 538 -11.88 7.30 6.27
N SER A 539 -11.65 8.15 5.25
CA SER A 539 -10.27 8.45 4.80
C SER A 539 -9.50 9.25 5.86
N ILE A 540 -8.17 9.14 5.82
CA ILE A 540 -7.25 9.88 6.71
C ILE A 540 -6.91 11.26 6.15
N MET A 541 -6.24 12.08 6.96
CA MET A 541 -5.68 13.41 6.61
C MET A 541 -6.71 14.53 6.45
N TYR A 542 -7.95 14.27 6.85
CA TYR A 542 -9.04 15.26 6.88
C TYR A 542 -9.56 15.52 8.30
N GLY A 543 -8.78 15.09 9.32
CA GLY A 543 -9.15 15.17 10.73
C GLY A 543 -9.94 13.96 11.23
N ARG A 544 -10.00 13.80 12.56
CA ARG A 544 -10.60 12.64 13.22
C ARG A 544 -12.09 12.46 12.91
N GLU A 545 -12.87 13.54 12.86
CA GLU A 545 -14.32 13.45 12.60
C GLU A 545 -14.61 12.89 11.20
N PHE A 546 -13.77 13.20 10.23
CA PHE A 546 -13.86 12.63 8.88
C PHE A 546 -13.45 11.16 8.88
N ARG A 547 -12.36 10.82 9.59
CA ARG A 547 -11.83 9.45 9.68
C ARG A 547 -12.73 8.53 10.51
N GLU A 548 -13.39 9.03 11.57
CA GLU A 548 -14.15 8.21 12.53
C GLU A 548 -15.62 8.61 12.63
N PRO A 549 -16.39 8.62 11.53
CA PRO A 549 -17.81 8.92 11.58
C PRO A 549 -18.57 7.90 12.43
N ALA A 550 -19.53 8.34 13.21
CA ALA A 550 -20.25 7.47 14.15
C ALA A 550 -20.94 6.28 13.49
N GLN A 551 -21.40 6.42 12.25
CA GLN A 551 -22.13 5.40 11.49
C GLN A 551 -21.30 4.85 10.30
N GLY A 552 -19.98 4.89 10.38
CA GLY A 552 -19.10 4.37 9.33
C GLY A 552 -19.04 2.84 9.30
N GLY A 553 -18.85 2.26 8.12
CA GLY A 553 -18.68 0.83 7.90
C GLY A 553 -19.83 -0.02 8.42
N PRO A 554 -19.53 -1.10 9.16
CA PRO A 554 -20.54 -2.01 9.68
C PRO A 554 -21.52 -1.38 10.68
N ARG A 555 -21.34 -0.10 11.02
CA ARG A 555 -22.19 0.66 11.94
C ARG A 555 -23.29 1.48 11.25
N GLY A 556 -23.47 1.34 9.93
CA GLY A 556 -24.51 2.07 9.19
C GLY A 556 -24.14 2.51 7.78
N ALA A 557 -22.89 2.27 7.35
CA ALA A 557 -22.39 2.56 6.00
C ALA A 557 -22.62 4.03 5.57
N SER A 558 -22.36 5.00 6.45
CA SER A 558 -22.60 6.42 6.17
C SER A 558 -21.73 6.96 5.01
N GLU A 559 -20.59 6.37 4.76
CA GLU A 559 -19.69 6.67 3.63
C GLU A 559 -20.31 6.39 2.25
N TYR A 560 -21.29 5.52 2.20
CA TYR A 560 -21.96 5.21 0.94
C TYR A 560 -22.66 6.43 0.32
N GLN A 561 -23.17 7.38 1.12
CA GLN A 561 -23.76 8.61 0.60
C GLN A 561 -22.74 9.47 -0.19
N ASP A 562 -21.44 9.38 0.16
CA ASP A 562 -20.36 10.10 -0.53
C ASP A 562 -20.14 9.52 -1.93
N ILE A 563 -20.30 8.20 -2.09
CA ILE A 563 -20.19 7.50 -3.38
C ILE A 563 -21.35 7.88 -4.28
N VAL A 564 -22.58 7.97 -3.74
CA VAL A 564 -23.73 8.45 -4.50
C VAL A 564 -23.56 9.93 -4.92
N ALA A 565 -22.97 10.75 -4.05
CA ALA A 565 -22.64 12.15 -4.35
C ALA A 565 -21.60 12.26 -5.48
N ALA A 566 -20.57 11.39 -5.46
CA ALA A 566 -19.55 11.29 -6.51
C ALA A 566 -20.19 10.93 -7.88
N ALA A 567 -21.12 9.97 -7.90
CA ALA A 567 -21.84 9.63 -9.12
C ALA A 567 -22.67 10.82 -9.66
N LYS A 568 -23.36 11.54 -8.78
CA LYS A 568 -24.13 12.74 -9.16
C LYS A 568 -23.21 13.86 -9.68
N TYR A 569 -22.04 14.02 -9.07
CA TYR A 569 -21.02 14.95 -9.57
C TYR A 569 -20.61 14.59 -11.01
N LEU A 570 -20.29 13.32 -11.27
CA LEU A 570 -19.94 12.85 -12.62
C LEU A 570 -21.08 13.05 -13.61
N GLN A 571 -22.33 12.72 -13.23
CA GLN A 571 -23.52 12.87 -14.08
C GLN A 571 -23.77 14.33 -14.50
N ALA A 572 -23.32 15.31 -13.71
CA ALA A 572 -23.45 16.73 -13.99
C ALA A 572 -22.39 17.25 -14.98
N LEU A 573 -21.31 16.51 -15.23
CA LEU A 573 -20.26 16.92 -16.15
C LEU A 573 -20.74 16.82 -17.61
N PRO A 574 -20.54 17.88 -18.44
CA PRO A 574 -21.11 17.95 -19.79
C PRO A 574 -20.55 16.89 -20.75
N TYR A 575 -19.36 16.35 -20.45
CA TYR A 575 -18.65 15.35 -21.25
C TYR A 575 -18.82 13.92 -20.72
N VAL A 576 -19.61 13.70 -19.65
CA VAL A 576 -19.95 12.39 -19.12
C VAL A 576 -21.31 11.93 -19.63
N ASP A 577 -21.44 10.66 -19.99
CA ASP A 577 -22.73 10.02 -20.23
C ASP A 577 -23.39 9.65 -18.89
N PRO A 578 -24.46 10.33 -18.45
CA PRO A 578 -25.05 10.12 -17.15
C PRO A 578 -25.72 8.73 -16.98
N GLN A 579 -25.91 8.00 -18.08
CA GLN A 579 -26.46 6.65 -18.09
C GLN A 579 -25.37 5.55 -18.07
N LYS A 580 -24.08 5.93 -18.05
CA LYS A 580 -22.96 5.00 -18.14
C LYS A 580 -21.99 5.22 -17.00
N ILE A 581 -22.47 5.09 -15.76
CA ILE A 581 -21.67 5.21 -14.54
C ILE A 581 -21.37 3.81 -14.01
N GLY A 582 -20.07 3.48 -13.82
CA GLY A 582 -19.60 2.25 -13.21
C GLY A 582 -18.91 2.49 -11.87
N LEU A 583 -18.69 1.42 -11.12
CA LEU A 583 -17.98 1.39 -9.85
C LEU A 583 -16.81 0.41 -9.91
N TRP A 584 -15.66 0.76 -9.30
CA TRP A 584 -14.63 -0.23 -9.05
C TRP A 584 -13.79 0.10 -7.82
N GLY A 585 -13.25 -0.94 -7.21
CA GLY A 585 -12.34 -0.79 -6.07
C GLY A 585 -11.93 -2.13 -5.50
N GLY A 586 -10.93 -2.09 -4.64
CA GLY A 586 -10.42 -3.26 -3.92
C GLY A 586 -10.77 -3.24 -2.44
N SER A 587 -10.91 -4.43 -1.82
CA SER A 587 -11.12 -4.56 -0.37
C SER A 587 -12.37 -3.79 0.09
N TYR A 588 -12.20 -2.81 0.96
CA TYR A 588 -13.30 -1.91 1.34
C TYR A 588 -13.92 -1.19 0.13
N GLY A 589 -13.12 -0.87 -0.90
CA GLY A 589 -13.61 -0.32 -2.17
C GLY A 589 -14.43 -1.34 -2.97
N GLY A 590 -14.09 -2.63 -2.90
CA GLY A 590 -14.88 -3.74 -3.42
C GLY A 590 -16.23 -3.85 -2.71
N TYR A 591 -16.21 -3.78 -1.37
CA TYR A 591 -17.44 -3.68 -0.56
C TYR A 591 -18.34 -2.52 -1.01
N LEU A 592 -17.78 -1.31 -1.17
CA LEU A 592 -18.57 -0.15 -1.64
C LEU A 592 -19.07 -0.31 -3.07
N THR A 593 -18.32 -1.01 -3.93
CA THR A 593 -18.76 -1.38 -5.28
C THR A 593 -19.99 -2.28 -5.22
N ALA A 594 -19.89 -3.40 -4.49
CA ALA A 594 -21.01 -4.34 -4.32
C ALA A 594 -22.22 -3.65 -3.65
N LEU A 595 -21.99 -2.82 -2.63
CA LEU A 595 -23.05 -2.07 -1.96
C LEU A 595 -23.76 -1.09 -2.91
N GLY A 596 -22.99 -0.40 -3.78
CA GLY A 596 -23.53 0.51 -4.77
C GLY A 596 -24.39 -0.19 -5.81
N LEU A 597 -23.93 -1.32 -6.33
CA LEU A 597 -24.70 -2.14 -7.26
C LEU A 597 -25.98 -2.70 -6.61
N ALA A 598 -25.86 -3.16 -5.35
CA ALA A 598 -27.02 -3.71 -4.63
C ALA A 598 -28.08 -2.65 -4.27
N ARG A 599 -27.66 -1.42 -3.92
CA ARG A 599 -28.59 -0.36 -3.50
C ARG A 599 -29.10 0.52 -4.63
N ASN A 600 -28.26 0.79 -5.63
CA ASN A 600 -28.54 1.76 -6.70
C ASN A 600 -28.12 1.27 -8.10
N SER A 601 -28.61 0.10 -8.53
CA SER A 601 -28.49 -0.36 -9.93
C SER A 601 -29.12 0.59 -10.95
N ASP A 602 -29.99 1.48 -10.50
CA ASP A 602 -30.55 2.57 -11.31
C ASP A 602 -29.50 3.63 -11.68
N ILE A 603 -28.48 3.85 -10.84
CA ILE A 603 -27.37 4.77 -11.07
C ILE A 603 -26.18 4.02 -11.67
N PHE A 604 -25.72 2.96 -11.00
CA PHE A 604 -24.51 2.22 -11.32
C PHE A 604 -24.81 1.07 -12.27
N LYS A 605 -24.27 1.12 -13.48
CA LYS A 605 -24.62 0.23 -14.58
C LYS A 605 -23.72 -1.01 -14.69
N ALA A 606 -22.56 -1.00 -14.07
CA ALA A 606 -21.64 -2.12 -13.99
C ALA A 606 -20.66 -1.90 -12.81
N GLY A 607 -20.10 -2.97 -12.27
CA GLY A 607 -19.07 -2.84 -11.23
C GLY A 607 -18.01 -3.90 -11.30
N VAL A 608 -16.80 -3.55 -10.83
CA VAL A 608 -15.69 -4.49 -10.62
C VAL A 608 -15.33 -4.49 -9.16
N ASP A 609 -15.52 -5.60 -8.52
CA ASP A 609 -15.31 -5.85 -7.11
C ASP A 609 -14.08 -6.76 -6.94
N TYR A 610 -12.99 -6.18 -6.46
CA TYR A 610 -11.77 -6.91 -6.12
C TYR A 610 -11.69 -7.14 -4.61
N ALA A 611 -11.79 -8.40 -4.19
CA ALA A 611 -11.64 -8.82 -2.80
C ALA A 611 -12.55 -8.08 -1.79
N GLY A 612 -13.81 -7.82 -2.15
CA GLY A 612 -14.75 -7.04 -1.33
C GLY A 612 -15.39 -7.82 -0.21
N VAL A 613 -15.80 -7.12 0.86
CA VAL A 613 -16.63 -7.66 1.94
C VAL A 613 -18.11 -7.60 1.50
N HIS A 614 -18.81 -8.72 1.58
CA HIS A 614 -20.22 -8.79 1.15
C HIS A 614 -21.19 -8.93 2.33
N ASP A 615 -20.72 -9.45 3.46
CA ASP A 615 -21.49 -9.58 4.71
C ASP A 615 -20.62 -9.26 5.93
N TRP A 616 -20.78 -8.05 6.47
CA TRP A 616 -20.08 -7.63 7.68
C TRP A 616 -20.50 -8.41 8.92
N SER A 617 -21.71 -8.99 8.95
CA SER A 617 -22.17 -9.73 10.12
C SER A 617 -21.33 -10.99 10.39
N ALA A 618 -20.68 -11.53 9.36
CA ALA A 618 -19.76 -12.66 9.48
C ALA A 618 -18.58 -12.39 10.42
N PHE A 619 -18.12 -11.14 10.52
CA PHE A 619 -17.02 -10.75 11.42
C PHE A 619 -17.45 -10.55 12.88
N PHE A 620 -18.75 -10.61 13.19
CA PHE A 620 -19.31 -10.45 14.54
C PHE A 620 -19.89 -11.77 15.10
N GLY A 621 -19.33 -12.89 14.67
CA GLY A 621 -19.77 -14.22 15.13
C GLY A 621 -20.96 -14.77 14.36
N GLY A 622 -20.89 -14.71 13.02
CA GLY A 622 -21.95 -15.11 12.08
C GLY A 622 -22.66 -16.44 12.38
N GLY A 623 -23.87 -16.59 11.87
CA GLY A 623 -24.78 -17.69 12.11
C GLY A 623 -25.98 -17.32 12.99
N GLU A 624 -26.78 -18.28 13.42
CA GLU A 624 -28.03 -18.04 14.18
C GLU A 624 -27.82 -17.25 15.48
N ALA A 625 -26.66 -17.38 16.14
CA ALA A 625 -26.32 -16.64 17.36
C ALA A 625 -26.03 -15.14 17.09
N ALA A 626 -25.45 -14.80 15.94
CA ALA A 626 -25.19 -13.42 15.54
C ALA A 626 -26.46 -12.66 15.16
N ALA A 627 -27.48 -13.33 14.61
CA ALA A 627 -28.79 -12.73 14.33
C ALA A 627 -29.48 -12.16 15.59
N ALA A 628 -28.97 -12.47 16.78
CA ALA A 628 -29.54 -12.00 18.05
C ALA A 628 -28.99 -10.64 18.55
N SER A 629 -27.79 -10.20 18.12
CA SER A 629 -27.21 -8.94 18.58
C SER A 629 -27.58 -7.76 17.68
N ASP A 630 -27.89 -6.60 18.27
CA ASP A 630 -28.22 -5.40 17.49
C ASP A 630 -27.04 -4.95 16.63
N ARG A 631 -25.81 -5.16 17.08
CA ARG A 631 -24.58 -4.87 16.32
C ARG A 631 -24.49 -5.70 15.03
N ALA A 632 -24.77 -7.01 15.11
CA ALA A 632 -24.75 -7.90 13.95
C ALA A 632 -25.88 -7.56 12.96
N LYS A 633 -27.06 -7.17 13.44
CA LYS A 633 -28.16 -6.71 12.59
C LYS A 633 -27.78 -5.44 11.82
N ILE A 634 -27.18 -4.44 12.48
CA ILE A 634 -26.71 -3.21 11.83
C ILE A 634 -25.62 -3.55 10.82
N ALA A 635 -24.68 -4.41 11.16
CA ALA A 635 -23.62 -4.87 10.26
C ALA A 635 -24.19 -5.55 9.01
N TYR A 636 -25.16 -6.46 9.17
CA TYR A 636 -25.87 -7.07 8.04
C TYR A 636 -26.57 -6.03 7.18
N GLN A 637 -27.31 -5.09 7.78
CA GLN A 637 -28.00 -4.01 7.05
C GLN A 637 -27.03 -3.06 6.33
N SER A 638 -25.81 -2.97 6.79
CA SER A 638 -24.72 -2.21 6.16
C SER A 638 -24.07 -2.98 5.00
N SER A 639 -24.44 -4.23 4.77
CA SER A 639 -23.82 -5.14 3.80
C SER A 639 -24.53 -5.18 2.46
N PRO A 640 -23.84 -5.46 1.34
CA PRO A 640 -24.44 -5.66 0.02
C PRO A 640 -25.54 -6.72 0.01
N VAL A 641 -25.33 -7.86 0.68
CA VAL A 641 -26.30 -8.98 0.73
C VAL A 641 -27.66 -8.58 1.31
N ALA A 642 -27.73 -7.55 2.16
CA ALA A 642 -28.99 -7.06 2.71
C ALA A 642 -29.89 -6.35 1.68
N SER A 643 -29.37 -6.02 0.51
CA SER A 643 -30.09 -5.35 -0.58
C SER A 643 -30.05 -6.15 -1.89
N ILE A 644 -29.78 -7.44 -1.82
CA ILE A 644 -29.58 -8.31 -2.99
C ILE A 644 -30.82 -8.34 -3.92
N ASP A 645 -32.01 -8.20 -3.38
CA ASP A 645 -33.28 -8.15 -4.11
C ASP A 645 -33.40 -6.95 -5.06
N LYS A 646 -32.60 -5.91 -4.88
CA LYS A 646 -32.56 -4.70 -5.73
C LYS A 646 -31.40 -4.70 -6.72
N TRP A 647 -30.49 -5.63 -6.58
CA TRP A 647 -29.28 -5.72 -7.40
C TRP A 647 -29.61 -6.28 -8.79
N THR A 648 -29.44 -5.49 -9.85
CA THR A 648 -29.71 -5.89 -11.24
C THR A 648 -28.55 -5.63 -12.19
N SER A 649 -27.57 -4.81 -11.78
CA SER A 649 -26.41 -4.45 -12.61
C SER A 649 -25.35 -5.54 -12.61
N PRO A 650 -24.66 -5.80 -13.73
CA PRO A 650 -23.61 -6.80 -13.82
C PRO A 650 -22.40 -6.47 -12.95
N VAL A 651 -21.78 -7.50 -12.40
CA VAL A 651 -20.55 -7.41 -11.59
C VAL A 651 -19.49 -8.39 -12.05
N LEU A 652 -18.23 -7.92 -12.10
CA LEU A 652 -17.06 -8.78 -12.16
C LEU A 652 -16.49 -8.92 -10.75
N LEU A 653 -16.46 -10.15 -10.24
CA LEU A 653 -15.82 -10.51 -8.96
C LEU A 653 -14.41 -11.00 -9.24
N LEU A 654 -13.43 -10.39 -8.60
CA LEU A 654 -12.00 -10.75 -8.65
C LEU A 654 -11.55 -11.09 -7.24
N GLN A 655 -11.12 -12.33 -6.98
CA GLN A 655 -10.80 -12.76 -5.62
C GLN A 655 -9.62 -13.75 -5.62
N ALA A 656 -8.71 -13.57 -4.67
CA ALA A 656 -7.70 -14.53 -4.31
C ALA A 656 -8.29 -15.62 -3.39
N ASP A 657 -7.92 -16.89 -3.56
CA ASP A 657 -8.50 -17.97 -2.73
C ASP A 657 -7.77 -18.20 -1.41
N ASP A 658 -6.52 -17.71 -1.27
CA ASP A 658 -5.79 -17.62 0.01
C ASP A 658 -5.85 -16.19 0.61
N ASP A 659 -6.88 -15.43 0.28
CA ASP A 659 -7.07 -14.09 0.86
C ASP A 659 -7.28 -14.20 2.37
N ARG A 660 -6.32 -13.69 3.13
CA ARG A 660 -6.23 -13.80 4.59
C ARG A 660 -6.86 -12.62 5.31
N ASN A 661 -7.18 -11.54 4.58
CA ASN A 661 -7.81 -10.32 5.08
C ASN A 661 -9.32 -10.33 4.87
N VAL A 662 -9.76 -10.56 3.64
CA VAL A 662 -11.16 -10.76 3.28
C VAL A 662 -11.36 -12.20 2.81
N PRO A 663 -11.78 -13.11 3.70
CA PRO A 663 -11.81 -14.53 3.38
C PRO A 663 -12.61 -14.83 2.12
N PHE A 664 -12.12 -15.77 1.30
CA PHE A 664 -12.79 -16.21 0.06
C PHE A 664 -14.24 -16.65 0.29
N SER A 665 -14.59 -17.02 1.51
CA SER A 665 -15.96 -17.33 1.93
C SER A 665 -16.95 -16.17 1.71
N GLN A 666 -16.47 -14.93 1.66
CA GLN A 666 -17.32 -13.78 1.32
C GLN A 666 -17.88 -13.90 -0.12
N THR A 667 -17.04 -14.28 -1.07
CA THR A 667 -17.44 -14.55 -2.47
C THR A 667 -18.23 -15.85 -2.60
N VAL A 668 -17.82 -16.91 -1.90
CA VAL A 668 -18.53 -18.21 -1.87
C VAL A 668 -19.99 -18.03 -1.41
N ASN A 669 -20.23 -17.17 -0.42
CA ASN A 669 -21.57 -16.91 0.10
C ASN A 669 -22.38 -15.96 -0.81
N LEU A 670 -21.75 -15.02 -1.50
CA LEU A 670 -22.41 -14.07 -2.38
C LEU A 670 -22.91 -14.72 -3.68
N VAL A 671 -22.11 -15.55 -4.33
CA VAL A 671 -22.41 -16.12 -5.66
C VAL A 671 -23.75 -16.86 -5.72
N PRO A 672 -24.14 -17.72 -4.76
CA PRO A 672 -25.45 -18.35 -4.73
C PRO A 672 -26.61 -17.33 -4.67
N LEU A 673 -26.42 -16.22 -3.95
CA LEU A 673 -27.44 -15.16 -3.87
C LEU A 673 -27.56 -14.42 -5.20
N LEU A 674 -26.47 -14.08 -5.87
CA LEU A 674 -26.49 -13.48 -7.21
C LEU A 674 -27.24 -14.38 -8.20
N ARG A 675 -27.01 -15.70 -8.17
CA ARG A 675 -27.71 -16.68 -9.00
C ARG A 675 -29.22 -16.71 -8.69
N ALA A 676 -29.58 -16.79 -7.42
CA ALA A 676 -30.96 -16.86 -6.97
C ALA A 676 -31.78 -15.60 -7.38
N HIS A 677 -31.12 -14.45 -7.41
CA HIS A 677 -31.71 -13.15 -7.80
C HIS A 677 -31.48 -12.78 -9.26
N HIS A 678 -30.91 -13.70 -10.08
CA HIS A 678 -30.63 -13.50 -11.50
C HIS A 678 -29.75 -12.28 -11.81
N VAL A 679 -28.84 -11.94 -10.91
CA VAL A 679 -27.85 -10.88 -11.09
C VAL A 679 -26.77 -11.37 -12.06
N PRO A 680 -26.46 -10.65 -13.15
CA PRO A 680 -25.39 -11.04 -14.05
C PRO A 680 -24.01 -10.88 -13.36
N TYR A 681 -23.17 -11.91 -13.38
CA TYR A 681 -21.84 -11.84 -12.82
C TYR A 681 -20.81 -12.65 -13.60
N GLU A 682 -19.57 -12.22 -13.52
CA GLU A 682 -18.37 -13.00 -13.86
C GLU A 682 -17.52 -13.16 -12.60
N LEU A 683 -16.79 -14.27 -12.49
CA LEU A 683 -15.91 -14.56 -11.38
C LEU A 683 -14.55 -15.01 -11.90
N THR A 684 -13.49 -14.35 -11.44
CA THR A 684 -12.11 -14.80 -11.61
C THR A 684 -11.50 -15.06 -10.25
N VAL A 685 -10.97 -16.26 -10.06
CA VAL A 685 -10.24 -16.67 -8.86
C VAL A 685 -8.75 -16.70 -9.18
N PHE A 686 -7.93 -16.15 -8.31
CA PHE A 686 -6.46 -16.17 -8.40
C PHE A 686 -5.92 -17.19 -7.40
N PRO A 687 -5.41 -18.36 -7.87
CA PRO A 687 -4.96 -19.41 -6.97
C PRO A 687 -3.78 -18.98 -6.12
N ASP A 688 -3.83 -19.33 -4.82
CA ASP A 688 -2.77 -19.16 -3.83
C ASP A 688 -2.25 -17.71 -3.68
N GLU A 689 -2.96 -16.72 -4.27
CA GLU A 689 -2.72 -15.31 -4.02
C GLU A 689 -3.36 -14.86 -2.71
N VAL A 690 -2.77 -13.84 -2.09
CA VAL A 690 -3.31 -13.18 -0.90
C VAL A 690 -4.07 -11.90 -1.23
N HIS A 691 -4.51 -11.16 -0.23
CA HIS A 691 -5.35 -9.96 -0.37
C HIS A 691 -4.73 -8.91 -1.30
N ASP A 692 -3.48 -8.52 -1.04
CA ASP A 692 -2.68 -7.68 -1.93
C ASP A 692 -1.81 -8.59 -2.79
N SER A 693 -2.29 -8.92 -4.01
CA SER A 693 -1.65 -9.89 -4.89
C SER A 693 -0.12 -9.74 -4.94
N LEU A 694 0.58 -10.82 -4.67
CA LEU A 694 2.04 -10.87 -4.58
C LEU A 694 2.73 -10.81 -5.95
N LEU A 695 2.06 -11.34 -6.99
CA LEU A 695 2.60 -11.41 -8.33
C LEU A 695 2.22 -10.17 -9.15
N TRP A 696 3.21 -9.58 -9.79
CA TRP A 696 2.98 -8.48 -10.73
C TRP A 696 2.06 -8.89 -11.89
N ARG A 697 2.22 -10.12 -12.44
CA ARG A 697 1.35 -10.62 -13.49
C ARG A 697 -0.12 -10.76 -13.07
N THR A 698 -0.39 -10.97 -11.79
CA THR A 698 -1.76 -10.98 -11.26
C THR A 698 -2.37 -9.59 -11.29
N TRP A 699 -1.65 -8.54 -10.91
CA TRP A 699 -2.10 -7.15 -11.05
C TRP A 699 -2.40 -6.79 -12.51
N VAL A 700 -1.55 -7.21 -13.46
CA VAL A 700 -1.80 -7.04 -14.91
C VAL A 700 -3.13 -7.70 -15.32
N ARG A 701 -3.42 -8.90 -14.83
CA ARG A 701 -4.69 -9.62 -15.12
C ARG A 701 -5.88 -8.94 -14.46
N VAL A 702 -5.76 -8.50 -13.21
CA VAL A 702 -6.83 -7.79 -12.48
C VAL A 702 -7.26 -6.54 -13.25
N PHE A 703 -6.32 -5.67 -13.61
CA PHE A 703 -6.64 -4.40 -14.27
C PHE A 703 -6.99 -4.56 -15.75
N GLY A 704 -6.40 -5.56 -16.42
CA GLY A 704 -6.79 -5.94 -17.78
C GLY A 704 -8.25 -6.42 -17.83
N ALA A 705 -8.62 -7.31 -16.93
CA ALA A 705 -10.02 -7.80 -16.81
C ALA A 705 -10.98 -6.66 -16.41
N THR A 706 -10.56 -5.75 -15.54
CA THR A 706 -11.33 -4.55 -15.14
C THR A 706 -11.68 -3.70 -16.37
N ALA A 707 -10.68 -3.37 -17.18
CA ALA A 707 -10.87 -2.54 -18.37
C ALA A 707 -11.75 -3.26 -19.43
N ASP A 708 -11.49 -4.54 -19.69
CA ASP A 708 -12.28 -5.34 -20.63
C ASP A 708 -13.75 -5.42 -20.20
N PHE A 709 -14.01 -5.67 -18.93
CA PHE A 709 -15.38 -5.75 -18.42
C PHE A 709 -16.14 -4.43 -18.61
N PHE A 710 -15.53 -3.28 -18.31
CA PHE A 710 -16.16 -1.98 -18.53
C PHE A 710 -16.30 -1.64 -20.02
N GLU A 711 -15.35 -2.01 -20.87
CA GLU A 711 -15.51 -1.84 -22.32
C GLU A 711 -16.69 -2.65 -22.87
N ARG A 712 -16.83 -3.91 -22.46
CA ARG A 712 -17.95 -4.76 -22.87
C ARG A 712 -19.29 -4.20 -22.38
N THR A 713 -19.38 -3.88 -21.10
CA THR A 713 -20.65 -3.49 -20.46
C THR A 713 -21.04 -2.04 -20.73
N LEU A 714 -20.16 -1.06 -20.46
CA LEU A 714 -20.51 0.37 -20.54
C LEU A 714 -20.29 0.98 -21.92
N VAL A 715 -19.34 0.48 -22.73
CA VAL A 715 -19.07 1.04 -24.06
C VAL A 715 -19.90 0.28 -25.11
N LYS A 716 -19.72 -1.03 -25.20
CA LYS A 716 -20.34 -1.87 -26.22
C LYS A 716 -21.79 -2.27 -25.87
N GLY A 717 -22.19 -2.23 -24.59
CA GLY A 717 -23.52 -2.64 -24.13
C GLY A 717 -23.76 -4.15 -24.23
N GLU A 718 -22.69 -4.94 -24.10
CA GLU A 718 -22.77 -6.40 -24.12
C GLU A 718 -23.46 -6.91 -22.86
N ALA A 719 -24.38 -7.85 -23.02
CA ALA A 719 -25.00 -8.53 -21.90
C ALA A 719 -24.06 -9.55 -21.27
N ILE A 720 -23.87 -9.48 -19.96
CA ILE A 720 -23.19 -10.50 -19.19
C ILE A 720 -24.18 -11.66 -18.95
N HIS A 721 -23.80 -12.85 -19.34
CA HIS A 721 -24.61 -14.05 -19.16
C HIS A 721 -24.29 -14.72 -17.84
N THR A 722 -25.26 -14.82 -16.94
CA THR A 722 -25.19 -15.72 -15.78
C THR A 722 -25.08 -17.16 -16.26
N VAL A 723 -24.17 -17.93 -15.70
CA VAL A 723 -24.18 -19.39 -15.85
C VAL A 723 -25.48 -19.90 -15.22
N PRO A 724 -26.33 -20.61 -15.97
CA PRO A 724 -27.55 -21.19 -15.39
C PRO A 724 -27.21 -22.05 -14.15
N PRO A 725 -28.07 -22.11 -13.13
CA PRO A 725 -27.87 -23.09 -12.06
C PRO A 725 -27.80 -24.47 -12.69
N GLU A 726 -26.76 -25.24 -12.38
CA GLU A 726 -26.74 -26.67 -12.71
C GLU A 726 -27.91 -27.33 -11.96
N ASN A 727 -28.81 -27.99 -12.70
CA ASN A 727 -29.98 -28.69 -12.16
C ASN A 727 -29.55 -29.91 -11.33
#